data_467fd4a4da029e7421f68caa7e4a71f7
#
_entry.id   467fd4a4da029e7421f68caa7e4a71f7
#
_cell.length_a   1.000
_cell.length_b   1.000
_cell.length_c   1.000
_cell.angle_alpha   90.00
_cell.angle_beta   90.00
_cell.angle_gamma   90.00
#
_symmetry.space_group_name_H-M   'P 1'
#
loop_
_entity.id
_entity.type
_entity.pdbx_description
1 polymer ?
#
loop_
_entity_poly.entity_id
_entity_poly.type
_entity_poly.pdbx_seq_one_letter_code
_entity_poly.pdbx_strand_id
1 'polypeptide(L)'
;MIPSATYRIQFRNGMTFNRAAALAPYLQGLGISHLYASPIFTATTGSTHGYDITDPNEIDPAIGGREGFDRMVKALRNAQIGLILDIVPNHMATSLENRWWRDVIEQGKNSRWANYFDIDWTRPVTLPFLGDTFEAELESGALELKRDPATGKPAFIYYDQVWPLNPQTLATGEQRLTYPDRDAILALHEAQSWRLMSWREAPRQLSWRRFFEITGLIGVRVEDPAVFDDTHRLILELVHSGIVDGLRIDHIDGLADPLGYLQRLRQATGPECYITVEKILAKGEQLPADWPVSGTTGYEFIASLAEVLVDDNNLDQLQQVHDDALGGTVDRHKALREAKGLMADRNFEGEFTTLLKLARELAQRNGMAVESDALRHALRELLLAFPVYRTYGTAEGLTAGDITLLNRVVDQVNADENRPDANALNVIIAILTGNLQASSLDIASLFRTRFQQLTGPLMAKSVEDTLFFRHNLDLALNEVGADPTPRAFSLSRFHQEMRIRLARQPDALLGTSTHDTKRGEDARARLYTLTEAPQLWAENLARWRQMNQTHVRFLNDGTAPNAADTWMIYQALAGAWPATLLPDDAEGLKSLETRFLAFMEKALREAKQRTDWIDSNESYESVVLNYVQQLFSADNSRFLNDFHIALQPFIRAGLVNSLSQTVIKLTAPGVPDIYQGSEALNFSLVDPDNRREPDFAVLAQNLHTGNADLFTREPAWREGRLKQYVTASFLRLRQRHSALFHYGDWVPLKVSGEREDNLIAYARISGEEALIVVVPRLAFDVAAHGLAESSARLWGNTVVTIPDDLAGKRFRDVFSGESRLVETSLELASTSGWLLTLISAELRGE
;
A
#
# COMPACT_ATOMS: atom_id res chain seq x y z
N MET A 1 19.61 7.26 -14.71
CA MET A 1 19.45 6.03 -15.56
C MET A 1 18.19 5.30 -15.12
N ILE A 2 17.32 4.91 -16.07
CA ILE A 2 16.08 4.20 -15.76
C ILE A 2 16.42 2.74 -15.40
N PRO A 3 15.91 2.19 -14.27
CA PRO A 3 16.13 0.80 -13.89
C PRO A 3 15.52 -0.19 -14.90
N SER A 4 16.16 -1.33 -15.14
CA SER A 4 15.50 -2.43 -15.85
C SER A 4 14.58 -3.24 -14.93
N ALA A 5 14.94 -3.33 -13.65
CA ALA A 5 14.13 -3.91 -12.56
C ALA A 5 14.68 -3.49 -11.20
N THR A 6 13.81 -3.40 -10.22
CA THR A 6 14.16 -3.09 -8.84
C THR A 6 13.91 -4.27 -7.91
N TYR A 7 14.64 -4.31 -6.79
CA TYR A 7 14.39 -5.25 -5.69
C TYR A 7 14.24 -4.48 -4.39
N ARG A 8 13.04 -4.52 -3.79
CA ARG A 8 12.74 -3.84 -2.54
C ARG A 8 13.21 -4.65 -1.34
N ILE A 9 14.09 -4.06 -0.53
CA ILE A 9 14.50 -4.61 0.77
C ILE A 9 13.94 -3.74 1.89
N GLN A 10 13.33 -4.39 2.88
CA GLN A 10 12.93 -3.80 4.15
C GLN A 10 14.07 -3.94 5.14
N PHE A 11 14.73 -2.82 5.46
CA PHE A 11 15.70 -2.75 6.52
C PHE A 11 15.03 -2.81 7.88
N ARG A 12 15.77 -3.13 8.95
CA ARG A 12 15.31 -3.35 10.32
C ARG A 12 14.86 -4.80 10.54
N ASN A 13 14.41 -5.13 11.73
CA ASN A 13 14.03 -6.50 12.10
C ASN A 13 15.08 -7.55 11.73
N GLY A 14 16.37 -7.22 11.95
CA GLY A 14 17.50 -8.08 11.63
C GLY A 14 18.18 -7.79 10.30
N MET A 15 17.51 -7.17 9.33
CA MET A 15 18.13 -6.73 8.08
C MET A 15 18.90 -5.44 8.27
N THR A 16 20.21 -5.50 7.98
CA THR A 16 21.16 -4.38 8.09
C THR A 16 21.85 -4.13 6.75
N PHE A 17 22.57 -3.02 6.63
CA PHE A 17 23.37 -2.72 5.43
C PHE A 17 24.43 -3.80 5.14
N ASN A 18 25.06 -4.37 6.18
CA ASN A 18 26.02 -5.44 5.98
C ASN A 18 25.37 -6.72 5.44
N ARG A 19 24.17 -7.05 5.90
CA ARG A 19 23.42 -8.19 5.36
C ARG A 19 22.98 -7.95 3.92
N ALA A 20 22.51 -6.74 3.62
CA ALA A 20 22.16 -6.35 2.25
C ALA A 20 23.36 -6.37 1.31
N ALA A 21 24.54 -5.94 1.79
CA ALA A 21 25.80 -6.04 1.04
C ALA A 21 26.12 -7.48 0.64
N ALA A 22 25.88 -8.44 1.54
CA ALA A 22 26.08 -9.87 1.26
C ALA A 22 25.11 -10.43 0.22
N LEU A 23 23.97 -9.78 -0.01
CA LEU A 23 22.99 -10.19 -1.04
C LEU A 23 23.32 -9.67 -2.44
N ALA A 24 24.28 -8.75 -2.61
CA ALA A 24 24.58 -8.16 -3.91
C ALA A 24 24.88 -9.22 -5.02
N PRO A 25 25.66 -10.30 -4.79
CA PRO A 25 25.84 -11.34 -5.80
C PRO A 25 24.56 -12.09 -6.15
N TYR A 26 23.68 -12.33 -5.18
CA TYR A 26 22.38 -12.95 -5.42
C TYR A 26 21.48 -12.07 -6.30
N LEU A 27 21.37 -10.78 -5.97
CA LEU A 27 20.59 -9.81 -6.73
C LEU A 27 21.11 -9.64 -8.17
N GLN A 28 22.42 -9.62 -8.34
CA GLN A 28 23.06 -9.62 -9.67
C GLN A 28 22.69 -10.88 -10.44
N GLY A 29 22.83 -12.04 -9.79
CA GLY A 29 22.48 -13.33 -10.40
C GLY A 29 21.01 -13.45 -10.77
N LEU A 30 20.12 -12.83 -10.00
CA LEU A 30 18.68 -12.76 -10.28
C LEU A 30 18.39 -11.87 -11.51
N GLY A 31 19.20 -10.86 -11.79
CA GLY A 31 19.04 -9.93 -12.90
C GLY A 31 18.47 -8.57 -12.46
N ILE A 32 18.68 -8.19 -11.21
CA ILE A 32 18.27 -6.89 -10.65
C ILE A 32 19.24 -5.79 -11.07
N SER A 33 18.73 -4.65 -11.49
CA SER A 33 19.56 -3.49 -11.84
C SER A 33 19.71 -2.49 -10.69
N HIS A 34 18.73 -2.38 -9.80
CA HIS A 34 18.75 -1.43 -8.68
C HIS A 34 18.17 -2.05 -7.41
N LEU A 35 18.86 -1.83 -6.30
CA LEU A 35 18.30 -2.05 -4.97
C LEU A 35 17.37 -0.88 -4.63
N TYR A 36 16.17 -1.17 -4.18
CA TYR A 36 15.19 -0.21 -3.70
C TYR A 36 15.09 -0.34 -2.17
N ALA A 37 15.76 0.56 -1.46
CA ALA A 37 15.89 0.53 -0.02
C ALA A 37 14.68 1.16 0.67
N SER A 38 14.12 0.52 1.70
CA SER A 38 13.23 1.16 2.67
C SER A 38 13.95 2.32 3.37
N PRO A 39 13.26 3.23 4.10
CA PRO A 39 13.88 4.41 4.68
C PRO A 39 15.12 4.08 5.52
N ILE A 40 16.24 4.77 5.23
CA ILE A 40 17.56 4.48 5.81
C ILE A 40 17.99 5.48 6.90
N PHE A 41 17.22 6.58 7.07
CA PHE A 41 17.59 7.63 8.01
C PHE A 41 17.22 7.25 9.44
N THR A 42 17.85 7.93 10.41
CA THR A 42 17.64 7.67 11.83
C THR A 42 16.17 7.84 12.18
N ALA A 43 15.59 6.79 12.74
CA ALA A 43 14.20 6.68 13.14
C ALA A 43 14.07 6.48 14.66
N THR A 44 12.85 6.49 15.17
CA THR A 44 12.59 6.23 16.58
C THR A 44 13.19 4.91 17.03
N THR A 45 13.78 4.87 18.21
CA THR A 45 14.36 3.64 18.80
C THR A 45 13.34 2.50 18.79
N GLY A 46 13.72 1.35 18.24
CA GLY A 46 12.82 0.20 18.06
C GLY A 46 11.90 0.26 16.86
N SER A 47 12.02 1.26 15.99
CA SER A 47 11.27 1.32 14.74
C SER A 47 11.47 0.07 13.89
N THR A 48 10.36 -0.51 13.43
CA THR A 48 10.35 -1.71 12.58
C THR A 48 10.25 -1.41 11.09
N HIS A 49 10.05 -0.13 10.72
CA HIS A 49 9.78 0.29 9.34
C HIS A 49 10.60 1.49 8.85
N GLY A 50 11.02 2.42 9.75
CA GLY A 50 11.87 3.56 9.42
C GLY A 50 11.16 4.80 8.88
N TYR A 51 9.81 4.81 8.81
CA TYR A 51 9.05 6.00 8.37
C TYR A 51 8.86 7.04 9.47
N ASP A 52 9.16 6.71 10.71
CA ASP A 52 9.12 7.57 11.90
C ASP A 52 10.48 8.22 12.15
N ILE A 53 10.91 9.04 11.19
CA ILE A 53 12.23 9.65 11.16
C ILE A 53 12.40 10.65 12.30
N THR A 54 13.52 10.53 13.01
CA THR A 54 13.95 11.47 14.06
C THR A 54 15.09 12.38 13.62
N ASP A 55 15.91 11.97 12.65
CA ASP A 55 16.93 12.81 12.02
C ASP A 55 17.08 12.48 10.53
N PRO A 56 16.67 13.37 9.61
CA PRO A 56 16.76 13.14 8.18
C PRO A 56 18.17 13.29 7.61
N ASN A 57 19.12 13.76 8.41
CA ASN A 57 20.51 14.04 8.03
C ASN A 57 21.53 13.08 8.65
N GLU A 58 21.05 11.97 9.19
CA GLU A 58 21.87 10.88 9.71
C GLU A 58 21.39 9.54 9.16
N ILE A 59 22.34 8.73 8.68
CA ILE A 59 22.06 7.34 8.32
C ILE A 59 21.96 6.53 9.60
N ASP A 60 20.89 5.77 9.75
CA ASP A 60 20.50 5.14 11.01
C ASP A 60 21.57 4.19 11.57
N PRO A 61 22.15 4.49 12.74
CA PRO A 61 23.12 3.61 13.40
C PRO A 61 22.55 2.21 13.70
N ALA A 62 21.22 2.09 13.93
CA ALA A 62 20.57 0.83 14.27
C ALA A 62 20.62 -0.21 13.13
N ILE A 63 20.80 0.23 11.90
CA ILE A 63 20.91 -0.65 10.72
C ILE A 63 22.32 -0.65 10.11
N GLY A 64 23.31 -0.06 10.80
CA GLY A 64 24.73 -0.10 10.41
C GLY A 64 25.39 1.26 10.19
N GLY A 65 24.64 2.37 10.28
CA GLY A 65 25.15 3.72 10.14
C GLY A 65 25.85 4.01 8.80
N ARG A 66 26.56 5.13 8.72
CA ARG A 66 27.26 5.56 7.50
C ARG A 66 28.28 4.52 7.02
N GLU A 67 29.06 3.93 7.91
CA GLU A 67 30.06 2.95 7.52
C GLU A 67 29.47 1.67 6.91
N GLY A 68 28.36 1.16 7.51
CA GLY A 68 27.63 0.01 6.98
C GLY A 68 27.02 0.33 5.61
N PHE A 69 26.47 1.51 5.48
CA PHE A 69 25.91 2.01 4.23
C PHE A 69 26.96 2.11 3.12
N ASP A 70 28.12 2.69 3.41
CA ASP A 70 29.21 2.80 2.43
C ASP A 70 29.74 1.42 1.99
N ARG A 71 29.81 0.44 2.91
CA ARG A 71 30.14 -0.96 2.56
C ARG A 71 29.10 -1.59 1.64
N MET A 72 27.80 -1.37 1.92
CA MET A 72 26.71 -1.85 1.06
C MET A 72 26.80 -1.24 -0.33
N VAL A 73 26.96 0.08 -0.43
CA VAL A 73 27.09 0.79 -1.71
C VAL A 73 28.27 0.23 -2.52
N LYS A 74 29.40 0.00 -1.88
CA LYS A 74 30.57 -0.62 -2.55
C LYS A 74 30.24 -2.02 -3.10
N ALA A 75 29.55 -2.85 -2.31
CA ALA A 75 29.16 -4.18 -2.75
C ALA A 75 28.16 -4.12 -3.92
N LEU A 76 27.18 -3.24 -3.88
CA LEU A 76 26.23 -3.00 -4.96
C LEU A 76 26.94 -2.55 -6.25
N ARG A 77 27.85 -1.58 -6.15
CA ARG A 77 28.61 -1.07 -7.32
C ARG A 77 29.50 -2.16 -7.93
N ASN A 78 30.13 -3.00 -7.12
CA ASN A 78 30.89 -4.16 -7.61
C ASN A 78 30.01 -5.17 -8.36
N ALA A 79 28.75 -5.29 -7.97
CA ALA A 79 27.74 -6.10 -8.65
C ALA A 79 27.00 -5.36 -9.78
N GLN A 80 27.39 -4.14 -10.11
CA GLN A 80 26.74 -3.27 -11.10
C GLN A 80 25.25 -2.98 -10.77
N ILE A 81 24.93 -2.88 -9.50
CA ILE A 81 23.58 -2.57 -8.99
C ILE A 81 23.54 -1.12 -8.50
N GLY A 82 22.55 -0.37 -8.99
CA GLY A 82 22.25 0.99 -8.53
C GLY A 82 21.46 0.99 -7.23
N LEU A 83 21.18 2.19 -6.71
CA LEU A 83 20.47 2.37 -5.44
C LEU A 83 19.36 3.42 -5.58
N ILE A 84 18.16 3.05 -5.16
CA ILE A 84 17.00 3.92 -5.02
C ILE A 84 16.65 4.01 -3.54
N LEU A 85 16.46 5.22 -3.03
CA LEU A 85 16.05 5.45 -1.65
C LEU A 85 14.56 5.77 -1.55
N ASP A 86 13.92 5.21 -0.56
CA ASP A 86 12.60 5.60 -0.09
C ASP A 86 12.76 6.77 0.88
N ILE A 87 12.24 7.95 0.52
CA ILE A 87 12.34 9.16 1.34
C ILE A 87 10.95 9.65 1.78
N VAL A 88 10.91 10.27 2.95
CA VAL A 88 9.67 10.61 3.66
C VAL A 88 9.58 12.12 3.90
N PRO A 89 9.20 12.94 2.90
CA PRO A 89 9.15 14.39 3.06
C PRO A 89 7.96 14.89 3.87
N ASN A 90 6.87 14.11 3.96
CA ASN A 90 5.60 14.58 4.51
C ASN A 90 5.59 14.74 6.02
N HIS A 91 6.34 13.91 6.77
CA HIS A 91 6.25 13.86 8.23
C HIS A 91 7.55 13.41 8.89
N MET A 92 7.63 13.64 10.20
CA MET A 92 8.67 13.15 11.10
C MET A 92 8.03 12.64 12.41
N ALA A 93 8.80 11.91 13.20
CA ALA A 93 8.36 11.41 14.50
C ALA A 93 8.13 12.53 15.52
N THR A 94 7.07 12.40 16.33
CA THR A 94 6.82 13.22 17.53
C THR A 94 7.57 12.71 18.77
N SER A 95 8.42 11.71 18.62
CA SER A 95 9.36 11.29 19.67
C SER A 95 10.30 12.43 20.03
N LEU A 96 10.61 12.58 21.31
CA LEU A 96 11.59 13.56 21.80
C LEU A 96 13.05 13.18 21.44
N GLU A 97 13.27 12.02 20.84
CA GLU A 97 14.51 11.68 20.14
C GLU A 97 14.73 12.58 18.91
N ASN A 98 13.67 13.07 18.28
CA ASN A 98 13.72 14.07 17.25
C ASN A 98 14.14 15.43 17.86
N ARG A 99 15.36 15.83 17.63
CA ARG A 99 15.95 17.05 18.22
C ARG A 99 15.19 18.32 17.79
N TRP A 100 14.69 18.38 16.58
CA TRP A 100 13.94 19.52 16.07
C TRP A 100 12.60 19.64 16.80
N TRP A 101 11.89 18.51 16.95
CA TRP A 101 10.65 18.46 17.70
C TRP A 101 10.85 18.76 19.19
N ARG A 102 11.89 18.18 19.80
CA ARG A 102 12.22 18.46 21.20
C ARG A 102 12.45 19.95 21.47
N ASP A 103 13.19 20.63 20.58
CA ASP A 103 13.43 22.07 20.70
C ASP A 103 12.13 22.87 20.53
N VAL A 104 11.24 22.47 19.61
CA VAL A 104 9.91 23.08 19.44
C VAL A 104 9.07 22.94 20.72
N ILE A 105 9.10 21.79 21.36
CA ILE A 105 8.39 21.57 22.63
C ILE A 105 8.99 22.45 23.73
N GLU A 106 10.33 22.51 23.83
CA GLU A 106 11.01 23.29 24.87
C GLU A 106 10.87 24.81 24.68
N GLN A 107 11.06 25.32 23.44
CA GLN A 107 11.14 26.74 23.13
C GLN A 107 9.82 27.35 22.61
N GLY A 108 8.85 26.50 22.20
CA GLY A 108 7.62 26.95 21.57
C GLY A 108 7.88 27.73 20.28
N LYS A 109 7.20 28.84 20.09
CA LYS A 109 7.37 29.71 18.90
C LYS A 109 8.78 30.28 18.72
N ASN A 110 9.58 30.31 19.77
CA ASN A 110 10.96 30.82 19.73
C ASN A 110 11.95 29.79 19.18
N SER A 111 11.56 28.56 19.01
CA SER A 111 12.39 27.54 18.35
C SER A 111 12.69 27.95 16.92
N ARG A 112 13.94 27.74 16.49
CA ARG A 112 14.32 27.94 15.08
C ARG A 112 13.59 26.98 14.15
N TRP A 113 13.08 25.84 14.67
CA TRP A 113 12.33 24.83 13.95
C TRP A 113 10.80 24.96 14.09
N ALA A 114 10.32 26.03 14.75
CA ALA A 114 8.88 26.25 14.97
C ALA A 114 8.05 26.23 13.68
N ASN A 115 8.63 26.71 12.57
CA ASN A 115 7.99 26.75 11.25
C ASN A 115 8.28 25.50 10.39
N TYR A 116 9.05 24.54 10.87
CA TYR A 116 9.35 23.30 10.14
C TYR A 116 8.18 22.33 10.18
N PHE A 117 7.46 22.35 11.28
CA PHE A 117 6.30 21.51 11.49
C PHE A 117 5.00 22.27 11.24
N ASP A 118 3.99 21.54 10.82
CA ASP A 118 2.70 22.10 10.45
C ASP A 118 1.79 22.27 11.70
N ILE A 119 2.05 23.32 12.45
CA ILE A 119 1.45 23.62 13.76
C ILE A 119 0.56 24.87 13.67
N ASP A 120 -0.64 24.81 14.24
CA ASP A 120 -1.49 25.96 14.52
C ASP A 120 -1.01 26.68 15.78
N TRP A 121 -0.16 27.68 15.59
CA TRP A 121 0.40 28.48 16.67
C TRP A 121 -0.56 29.48 17.29
N THR A 122 -1.83 29.49 16.95
CA THR A 122 -2.85 30.32 17.62
C THR A 122 -3.21 29.78 18.99
N ARG A 123 -2.81 28.56 19.31
CA ARG A 123 -3.03 27.82 20.56
C ARG A 123 -1.80 27.00 20.95
N PRO A 124 -1.71 26.49 22.19
CA PRO A 124 -0.61 25.61 22.59
C PRO A 124 -0.52 24.36 21.74
N VAL A 125 0.70 23.82 21.61
CA VAL A 125 0.94 22.52 20.96
C VAL A 125 0.30 21.42 21.80
N THR A 126 -0.64 20.68 21.24
CA THR A 126 -1.32 19.58 21.95
C THR A 126 -0.52 18.30 21.85
N LEU A 127 -0.38 17.58 22.97
CA LEU A 127 0.43 16.36 23.10
C LEU A 127 -0.45 15.22 23.63
N PRO A 128 -1.07 14.42 22.76
CA PRO A 128 -2.06 13.41 23.11
C PRO A 128 -1.41 12.08 23.53
N PHE A 129 -0.66 12.09 24.61
CA PHE A 129 0.13 10.93 25.04
C PHE A 129 -0.27 10.38 26.42
N LEU A 130 -1.23 11.02 27.10
CA LEU A 130 -1.72 10.53 28.38
C LEU A 130 -2.85 9.50 28.21
N GLY A 131 -2.95 8.58 29.15
CA GLY A 131 -4.05 7.59 29.22
C GLY A 131 -5.39 8.25 29.56
N ASP A 132 -5.35 9.28 30.46
CA ASP A 132 -6.50 10.06 30.90
C ASP A 132 -6.16 11.57 30.89
N THR A 133 -7.01 12.42 31.50
CA THR A 133 -6.74 13.84 31.62
C THR A 133 -5.46 14.11 32.41
N PHE A 134 -4.86 15.29 32.20
CA PHE A 134 -3.64 15.69 32.92
C PHE A 134 -3.84 15.65 34.43
N GLU A 135 -5.00 16.10 34.90
CA GLU A 135 -5.37 16.13 36.32
C GLU A 135 -5.48 14.71 36.90
N ALA A 136 -6.11 13.77 36.16
CA ALA A 136 -6.28 12.40 36.61
C ALA A 136 -4.94 11.66 36.67
N GLU A 137 -4.07 11.85 35.67
CA GLU A 137 -2.74 11.22 35.64
C GLU A 137 -1.80 11.80 36.71
N LEU A 138 -1.93 13.09 37.02
CA LEU A 138 -1.22 13.73 38.14
C LEU A 138 -1.70 13.18 39.50
N GLU A 139 -3.01 13.01 39.68
CA GLU A 139 -3.58 12.45 40.91
C GLU A 139 -3.24 10.98 41.12
N SER A 140 -3.19 10.20 40.06
CA SER A 140 -2.79 8.79 40.11
C SER A 140 -1.32 8.58 40.44
N GLY A 141 -0.50 9.65 40.25
CA GLY A 141 0.96 9.57 40.34
C GLY A 141 1.65 8.93 39.15
N ALA A 142 0.91 8.65 38.06
CA ALA A 142 1.53 8.20 36.80
C ALA A 142 2.27 9.33 36.09
N LEU A 143 1.76 10.56 36.22
CA LEU A 143 2.42 11.79 35.75
C LEU A 143 2.97 12.57 36.95
N GLU A 144 4.25 12.90 36.88
CA GLU A 144 4.95 13.58 37.97
C GLU A 144 5.83 14.71 37.46
N LEU A 145 5.95 15.77 38.26
CA LEU A 145 7.01 16.77 38.08
C LEU A 145 8.27 16.27 38.77
N LYS A 146 9.31 15.93 38.00
CA LYS A 146 10.58 15.40 38.50
C LYS A 146 11.76 16.00 37.74
N ARG A 147 12.98 15.64 38.13
CA ARG A 147 14.18 15.98 37.37
C ARG A 147 14.34 15.03 36.20
N ASP A 148 14.51 15.60 35.01
CA ASP A 148 14.94 14.86 33.83
C ASP A 148 16.27 14.15 34.10
N PRO A 149 16.35 12.83 34.00
CA PRO A 149 17.57 12.08 34.26
C PRO A 149 18.76 12.49 33.37
N ALA A 150 18.49 12.98 32.17
CA ALA A 150 19.51 13.33 31.19
C ALA A 150 20.07 14.74 31.41
N THR A 151 19.22 15.70 31.82
CA THR A 151 19.61 17.12 31.90
C THR A 151 19.67 17.66 33.34
N GLY A 152 19.09 16.95 34.29
CA GLY A 152 18.94 17.42 35.69
C GLY A 152 17.90 18.53 35.86
N LYS A 153 17.30 19.03 34.82
CA LYS A 153 16.28 20.11 34.87
C LYS A 153 14.89 19.57 35.26
N PRO A 154 14.03 20.42 35.83
CA PRO A 154 12.64 20.06 36.06
C PRO A 154 11.94 19.70 34.75
N ALA A 155 11.15 18.63 34.77
CA ALA A 155 10.36 18.15 33.63
C ALA A 155 9.12 17.41 34.11
N PHE A 156 8.11 17.33 33.28
CA PHE A 156 7.01 16.40 33.48
C PHE A 156 7.44 15.03 32.99
N ILE A 157 7.27 14.01 33.82
CA ILE A 157 7.60 12.62 33.51
C ILE A 157 6.33 11.78 33.56
N TYR A 158 6.07 11.06 32.47
CA TYR A 158 4.97 10.13 32.35
C TYR A 158 5.54 8.79 31.86
N TYR A 159 5.63 7.82 32.77
CA TYR A 159 6.34 6.56 32.55
C TYR A 159 7.81 6.81 32.12
N ASP A 160 8.17 6.44 30.90
CA ASP A 160 9.49 6.64 30.28
C ASP A 160 9.62 7.95 29.47
N GLN A 161 8.53 8.69 29.31
CA GLN A 161 8.49 9.93 28.55
C GLN A 161 8.83 11.13 29.43
N VAL A 162 9.74 11.99 28.94
CA VAL A 162 10.23 13.17 29.67
C VAL A 162 9.90 14.43 28.88
N TRP A 163 8.99 15.26 29.39
CA TRP A 163 8.51 16.50 28.75
C TRP A 163 9.21 17.72 29.34
N PRO A 164 10.12 18.39 28.59
CA PRO A 164 10.91 19.49 29.09
C PRO A 164 10.05 20.73 29.34
N LEU A 165 10.35 21.49 30.39
CA LEU A 165 9.73 22.78 30.64
C LEU A 165 10.33 23.86 29.73
N ASN A 166 9.52 24.85 29.41
CA ASN A 166 9.98 26.07 28.74
C ASN A 166 11.04 26.76 29.62
N PRO A 167 12.16 27.26 29.06
CA PRO A 167 13.23 27.90 29.82
C PRO A 167 12.77 29.02 30.77
N GLN A 168 11.72 29.75 30.41
CA GLN A 168 11.14 30.83 31.24
C GLN A 168 10.44 30.31 32.51
N THR A 169 10.06 29.03 32.54
CA THR A 169 9.35 28.41 33.67
C THR A 169 10.25 27.50 34.52
N LEU A 170 11.50 27.32 34.18
CA LEU A 170 12.45 26.45 34.91
C LEU A 170 12.58 26.82 36.38
N ALA A 171 12.72 28.12 36.69
CA ALA A 171 12.80 28.60 38.10
C ALA A 171 11.55 28.24 38.89
N THR A 172 10.36 28.35 38.27
CA THR A 172 9.10 27.93 38.89
C THR A 172 9.08 26.41 39.05
N GLY A 173 9.54 25.63 38.06
CA GLY A 173 9.68 24.19 38.13
C GLY A 173 10.58 23.75 39.31
N GLU A 174 11.75 24.39 39.51
CA GLU A 174 12.63 24.12 40.63
C GLU A 174 11.92 24.39 41.98
N GLN A 175 11.17 25.46 42.05
CA GLN A 175 10.41 25.76 43.26
C GLN A 175 9.37 24.69 43.55
N ARG A 176 8.67 24.17 42.53
CA ARG A 176 7.64 23.15 42.66
C ARG A 176 8.20 21.76 42.96
N LEU A 177 9.41 21.45 42.54
CA LEU A 177 10.12 20.25 42.99
C LEU A 177 10.38 20.27 44.50
N THR A 178 10.67 21.44 45.05
CA THR A 178 10.97 21.60 46.48
C THR A 178 9.69 21.69 47.33
N TYR A 179 8.68 22.36 46.81
CA TYR A 179 7.41 22.60 47.48
C TYR A 179 6.26 22.21 46.54
N PRO A 180 5.95 20.93 46.45
CA PRO A 180 4.91 20.44 45.56
C PRO A 180 3.53 20.89 46.03
N ASP A 181 2.83 21.61 45.18
CA ASP A 181 1.45 22.05 45.37
C ASP A 181 0.70 21.74 44.07
N ARG A 182 -0.42 21.05 44.20
CA ARG A 182 -1.19 20.55 43.02
C ARG A 182 -1.61 21.69 42.09
N ASP A 183 -2.24 22.71 42.64
CA ASP A 183 -2.74 23.83 41.84
C ASP A 183 -1.61 24.61 41.18
N ALA A 184 -0.46 24.71 41.83
CA ALA A 184 0.72 25.34 41.27
C ALA A 184 1.40 24.47 40.21
N ILE A 185 1.30 23.14 40.27
CA ILE A 185 1.77 22.21 39.21
C ILE A 185 0.83 22.32 38.00
N LEU A 186 -0.48 22.40 38.20
CA LEU A 186 -1.44 22.69 37.15
C LEU A 186 -1.16 24.03 36.45
N ALA A 187 -0.93 25.09 37.23
CA ALA A 187 -0.55 26.41 36.72
C ALA A 187 0.78 26.40 35.97
N LEU A 188 1.73 25.57 36.40
CA LEU A 188 3.00 25.38 35.70
C LEU A 188 2.78 24.69 34.33
N HIS A 189 1.93 23.69 34.25
CA HIS A 189 1.52 23.06 32.99
C HIS A 189 0.82 24.05 32.06
N GLU A 190 -0.09 24.86 32.62
CA GLU A 190 -0.77 25.93 31.89
C GLU A 190 0.18 27.01 31.32
N ALA A 191 1.34 27.20 31.95
CA ALA A 191 2.34 28.16 31.51
C ALA A 191 3.24 27.65 30.37
N GLN A 192 3.14 26.36 30.01
CA GLN A 192 3.94 25.83 28.90
C GLN A 192 3.36 26.25 27.53
N SER A 193 4.20 26.22 26.49
CA SER A 193 3.78 26.39 25.09
C SER A 193 3.06 25.16 24.53
N TRP A 194 2.91 24.12 25.32
CA TRP A 194 2.27 22.87 25.00
C TRP A 194 1.31 22.39 26.09
N ARG A 195 0.47 21.40 25.75
CA ARG A 195 -0.49 20.77 26.67
C ARG A 195 -0.45 19.26 26.51
N LEU A 196 -0.12 18.53 27.58
CA LEU A 196 -0.37 17.10 27.67
C LEU A 196 -1.87 16.85 27.81
N MET A 197 -2.40 15.91 27.07
CA MET A 197 -3.82 15.56 27.09
C MET A 197 -4.03 14.07 26.82
N SER A 198 -5.21 13.56 27.09
CA SER A 198 -5.58 12.19 26.79
C SER A 198 -5.46 11.91 25.27
N TRP A 199 -4.92 10.75 24.90
CA TRP A 199 -4.83 10.32 23.51
C TRP A 199 -6.21 10.20 22.84
N ARG A 200 -7.27 9.98 23.62
CA ARG A 200 -8.67 9.94 23.14
C ARG A 200 -9.18 11.26 22.59
N GLU A 201 -8.56 12.37 23.01
CA GLU A 201 -8.91 13.70 22.52
C GLU A 201 -8.23 14.08 21.18
N ALA A 202 -7.24 13.29 20.74
CA ALA A 202 -6.49 13.56 19.53
C ALA A 202 -7.38 13.77 18.29
N PRO A 203 -8.41 12.96 18.02
CA PRO A 203 -9.26 13.14 16.85
C PRO A 203 -9.95 14.51 16.76
N ARG A 204 -10.08 15.23 17.87
CA ARG A 204 -10.81 16.50 17.97
C ARG A 204 -9.93 17.72 18.24
N GLN A 205 -8.81 17.55 18.96
CA GLN A 205 -8.14 18.69 19.60
C GLN A 205 -6.71 18.94 19.14
N LEU A 206 -6.18 18.17 18.16
CA LEU A 206 -4.82 18.40 17.69
C LEU A 206 -4.63 19.82 17.15
N SER A 207 -3.52 20.45 17.54
CA SER A 207 -3.09 21.75 17.06
C SER A 207 -2.09 21.67 15.89
N TRP A 208 -1.92 20.50 15.32
CA TRP A 208 -0.95 20.24 14.25
C TRP A 208 -1.43 19.14 13.31
N ARG A 209 -0.92 19.12 12.07
CA ARG A 209 -1.24 18.11 11.09
C ARG A 209 -0.48 16.83 11.40
N ARG A 210 -1.18 15.71 11.38
CA ARG A 210 -0.61 14.36 11.55
C ARG A 210 -0.62 13.58 10.23
N PHE A 211 0.18 12.52 10.18
CA PHE A 211 0.09 11.53 9.10
C PHE A 211 -1.12 10.64 9.32
N PHE A 212 -2.10 10.70 8.43
CA PHE A 212 -3.39 10.04 8.60
C PHE A 212 -4.00 10.33 9.99
N GLU A 213 -4.23 9.29 10.80
CA GLU A 213 -4.72 9.38 12.18
C GLU A 213 -3.63 9.13 13.23
N ILE A 214 -2.34 9.01 12.81
CA ILE A 214 -1.21 8.62 13.65
C ILE A 214 -0.63 9.84 14.37
N THR A 215 -0.79 9.88 15.70
CA THR A 215 -0.29 10.96 16.55
C THR A 215 1.23 10.88 16.85
N GLY A 216 1.86 9.77 16.49
CA GLY A 216 3.32 9.62 16.54
C GLY A 216 4.06 10.31 15.39
N LEU A 217 3.35 10.87 14.39
CA LEU A 217 3.92 11.42 13.15
C LEU A 217 3.34 12.81 12.84
N ILE A 218 4.18 13.83 12.94
CA ILE A 218 3.81 15.23 12.68
C ILE A 218 4.18 15.66 11.27
N GLY A 219 3.28 16.37 10.61
CA GLY A 219 3.50 16.94 9.29
C GLY A 219 4.64 17.95 9.24
N VAL A 220 5.46 17.86 8.19
CA VAL A 220 6.56 18.76 7.89
C VAL A 220 6.15 19.72 6.77
N ARG A 221 6.52 20.99 6.89
CA ARG A 221 6.22 22.05 5.90
C ARG A 221 7.27 22.10 4.82
N VAL A 222 7.42 21.02 4.08
CA VAL A 222 8.46 20.89 3.05
C VAL A 222 8.24 21.82 1.84
N GLU A 223 7.09 22.47 1.75
CA GLU A 223 6.82 23.56 0.81
C GLU A 223 7.67 24.81 1.07
N ASP A 224 8.11 25.00 2.33
CA ASP A 224 9.07 26.05 2.67
C ASP A 224 10.47 25.67 2.15
N PRO A 225 11.14 26.55 1.38
CA PRO A 225 12.48 26.29 0.85
C PRO A 225 13.52 25.93 1.90
N ALA A 226 13.52 26.62 3.05
CA ALA A 226 14.49 26.37 4.11
C ALA A 226 14.27 24.98 4.77
N VAL A 227 13.03 24.57 4.89
CA VAL A 227 12.66 23.23 5.41
C VAL A 227 13.08 22.16 4.41
N PHE A 228 12.81 22.37 3.12
CA PHE A 228 13.25 21.48 2.06
C PHE A 228 14.78 21.30 2.08
N ASP A 229 15.53 22.39 2.11
CA ASP A 229 17.00 22.37 2.09
C ASP A 229 17.57 21.59 3.30
N ASP A 230 17.04 21.81 4.49
CA ASP A 230 17.50 21.12 5.70
C ASP A 230 17.09 19.62 5.73
N THR A 231 15.88 19.30 5.29
CA THR A 231 15.42 17.90 5.30
C THR A 231 16.03 17.05 4.18
N HIS A 232 16.45 17.68 3.08
CA HIS A 232 17.02 16.98 1.92
C HIS A 232 18.55 17.09 1.80
N ARG A 233 19.22 17.72 2.73
CA ARG A 233 20.67 17.95 2.67
C ARG A 233 21.45 16.66 2.42
N LEU A 234 21.25 15.63 3.25
CA LEU A 234 21.95 14.35 3.09
C LEU A 234 21.48 13.60 1.84
N ILE A 235 20.20 13.65 1.52
CA ILE A 235 19.64 13.03 0.29
C ILE A 235 20.36 13.59 -0.92
N LEU A 236 20.45 14.93 -1.04
CA LEU A 236 21.09 15.60 -2.16
C LEU A 236 22.59 15.35 -2.21
N GLU A 237 23.27 15.29 -1.06
CA GLU A 237 24.68 14.87 -0.98
C GLU A 237 24.88 13.49 -1.62
N LEU A 238 24.03 12.52 -1.28
CA LEU A 238 24.12 11.15 -1.79
C LEU A 238 23.80 11.07 -3.29
N VAL A 239 22.86 11.87 -3.78
CA VAL A 239 22.52 11.93 -5.22
C VAL A 239 23.67 12.59 -6.00
N HIS A 240 24.18 13.75 -5.54
CA HIS A 240 25.24 14.47 -6.24
C HIS A 240 26.58 13.74 -6.24
N SER A 241 26.84 12.93 -5.21
CA SER A 241 28.03 12.06 -5.19
C SER A 241 27.89 10.81 -6.07
N GLY A 242 26.76 10.60 -6.74
CA GLY A 242 26.51 9.44 -7.59
C GLY A 242 26.33 8.13 -6.79
N ILE A 243 26.11 8.21 -5.49
CA ILE A 243 25.82 7.05 -4.65
C ILE A 243 24.39 6.57 -4.84
N VAL A 244 23.45 7.50 -4.95
CA VAL A 244 22.01 7.24 -5.13
C VAL A 244 21.62 7.61 -6.56
N ASP A 245 20.95 6.68 -7.23
CA ASP A 245 20.52 6.80 -8.64
C ASP A 245 19.06 7.25 -8.77
N GLY A 246 18.26 7.05 -7.71
CA GLY A 246 16.85 7.41 -7.73
C GLY A 246 16.22 7.56 -6.34
N LEU A 247 15.04 8.15 -6.34
CA LEU A 247 14.24 8.43 -5.15
C LEU A 247 12.79 7.95 -5.35
N ARG A 248 12.25 7.34 -4.31
CA ARG A 248 10.81 7.08 -4.18
C ARG A 248 10.26 8.02 -3.13
N ILE A 249 9.27 8.80 -3.48
CA ILE A 249 8.67 9.80 -2.60
C ILE A 249 7.47 9.19 -1.89
N ASP A 250 7.60 9.03 -0.59
CA ASP A 250 6.52 8.56 0.28
C ASP A 250 5.42 9.62 0.40
N HIS A 251 4.18 9.18 0.32
CA HIS A 251 2.99 9.98 0.61
C HIS A 251 2.97 11.36 -0.05
N ILE A 252 3.20 11.41 -1.36
CA ILE A 252 3.21 12.69 -2.13
C ILE A 252 1.90 13.47 -1.96
N ASP A 253 0.78 12.78 -1.83
CA ASP A 253 -0.55 13.39 -1.67
C ASP A 253 -0.76 14.07 -0.31
N GLY A 254 0.09 13.83 0.67
CA GLY A 254 0.08 14.51 1.97
C GLY A 254 0.69 15.91 1.94
N LEU A 255 1.48 16.24 0.93
CA LEU A 255 2.16 17.53 0.82
C LEU A 255 1.18 18.68 0.53
N ALA A 256 1.50 19.87 1.01
CA ALA A 256 0.73 21.07 0.71
C ALA A 256 0.72 21.40 -0.78
N ASP A 257 1.89 21.30 -1.43
CA ASP A 257 2.10 21.56 -2.86
C ASP A 257 2.96 20.45 -3.48
N PRO A 258 2.35 19.34 -3.93
CA PRO A 258 3.07 18.23 -4.56
C PRO A 258 3.86 18.65 -5.80
N LEU A 259 3.27 19.43 -6.70
CA LEU A 259 3.95 19.85 -7.93
C LEU A 259 5.16 20.74 -7.63
N GLY A 260 4.99 21.76 -6.78
CA GLY A 260 6.09 22.65 -6.40
C GLY A 260 7.23 21.89 -5.71
N TYR A 261 6.90 20.92 -4.87
CA TYR A 261 7.89 20.03 -4.25
C TYR A 261 8.66 19.22 -5.32
N LEU A 262 7.96 18.58 -6.24
CA LEU A 262 8.59 17.75 -7.29
C LEU A 262 9.44 18.58 -8.26
N GLN A 263 9.01 19.79 -8.60
CA GLN A 263 9.80 20.71 -9.44
C GLN A 263 11.10 21.11 -8.72
N ARG A 264 11.03 21.45 -7.44
CA ARG A 264 12.21 21.78 -6.62
C ARG A 264 13.14 20.58 -6.50
N LEU A 265 12.60 19.39 -6.21
CA LEU A 265 13.37 18.17 -6.11
C LEU A 265 14.07 17.84 -7.44
N ARG A 266 13.36 17.94 -8.57
CA ARG A 266 13.93 17.70 -9.89
C ARG A 266 15.02 18.70 -10.23
N GLN A 267 14.84 19.98 -9.90
CA GLN A 267 15.87 21.00 -10.07
C GLN A 267 17.11 20.68 -9.22
N ALA A 268 16.91 20.25 -7.98
CA ALA A 268 18.01 19.96 -7.05
C ALA A 268 18.75 18.67 -7.41
N THR A 269 18.06 17.62 -7.87
CA THR A 269 18.68 16.33 -8.20
C THR A 269 19.20 16.23 -9.63
N GLY A 270 18.76 17.11 -10.53
CA GLY A 270 19.08 17.04 -11.95
C GLY A 270 18.18 16.09 -12.75
N PRO A 271 18.31 16.09 -14.10
CA PRO A 271 17.42 15.34 -15.00
C PRO A 271 17.60 13.83 -14.95
N GLU A 272 18.78 13.34 -14.58
CA GLU A 272 19.13 11.92 -14.63
C GLU A 272 18.65 11.10 -13.43
N CYS A 273 18.25 11.76 -12.34
CA CYS A 273 17.75 11.09 -11.16
C CYS A 273 16.41 10.41 -11.45
N TYR A 274 16.32 9.11 -11.20
CA TYR A 274 15.06 8.37 -11.31
C TYR A 274 14.15 8.75 -10.13
N ILE A 275 12.95 9.27 -10.38
CA ILE A 275 12.01 9.70 -9.33
C ILE A 275 10.68 9.04 -9.55
N THR A 276 10.22 8.30 -8.56
CA THR A 276 8.85 7.75 -8.50
C THR A 276 8.11 8.29 -7.29
N VAL A 277 6.79 8.35 -7.39
CA VAL A 277 5.94 8.83 -6.32
C VAL A 277 4.98 7.75 -5.85
N GLU A 278 4.81 7.63 -4.55
CA GLU A 278 3.68 6.89 -4.00
C GLU A 278 2.42 7.74 -4.17
N LYS A 279 1.69 7.42 -5.20
CA LYS A 279 0.39 8.00 -5.54
C LYS A 279 -0.56 6.86 -5.85
N ILE A 280 -1.66 6.78 -5.10
CA ILE A 280 -2.72 5.83 -5.38
C ILE A 280 -3.65 6.44 -6.40
N LEU A 281 -3.60 5.92 -7.62
CA LEU A 281 -4.50 6.34 -8.70
C LEU A 281 -5.82 5.59 -8.59
N ALA A 282 -6.90 6.35 -8.47
CA ALA A 282 -8.24 5.79 -8.58
C ALA A 282 -8.50 5.35 -10.03
N LYS A 283 -9.53 4.52 -10.23
CA LYS A 283 -9.86 4.04 -11.58
C LYS A 283 -10.14 5.18 -12.55
N GLY A 284 -9.42 5.17 -13.65
CA GLY A 284 -9.52 6.20 -14.70
C GLY A 284 -8.78 7.50 -14.39
N GLU A 285 -8.24 7.64 -13.17
CA GLU A 285 -7.35 8.75 -12.80
C GLU A 285 -6.01 8.59 -13.52
N GLN A 286 -5.43 9.69 -13.92
CA GLN A 286 -4.11 9.74 -14.57
C GLN A 286 -3.16 10.56 -13.72
N LEU A 287 -1.89 10.15 -13.69
CA LEU A 287 -0.84 10.98 -13.10
C LEU A 287 -0.76 12.31 -13.85
N PRO A 288 -0.70 13.46 -13.15
CA PRO A 288 -0.58 14.75 -13.83
C PRO A 288 0.62 14.79 -14.77
N ALA A 289 0.38 15.24 -16.02
CA ALA A 289 1.40 15.18 -17.07
C ALA A 289 2.59 16.14 -16.87
N ASP A 290 2.40 17.15 -16.04
CA ASP A 290 3.40 18.18 -15.69
C ASP A 290 4.26 17.79 -14.47
N TRP A 291 4.00 16.64 -13.86
CA TRP A 291 4.85 16.14 -12.78
C TRP A 291 6.18 15.63 -13.35
N PRO A 292 7.33 16.19 -12.90
CA PRO A 292 8.65 15.82 -13.43
C PRO A 292 9.18 14.52 -12.80
N VAL A 293 8.42 13.44 -12.94
CA VAL A 293 8.69 12.13 -12.35
C VAL A 293 8.66 11.03 -13.40
N SER A 294 9.23 9.87 -13.09
CA SER A 294 9.20 8.67 -13.95
C SER A 294 7.86 7.96 -13.92
N GLY A 295 7.09 8.13 -12.86
CA GLY A 295 5.78 7.54 -12.68
C GLY A 295 5.46 7.23 -11.22
N THR A 296 4.43 6.41 -11.01
CA THR A 296 4.00 5.93 -9.68
C THR A 296 4.80 4.71 -9.21
N THR A 297 4.53 4.28 -7.97
CA THR A 297 5.03 3.00 -7.43
C THR A 297 4.24 1.77 -7.88
N GLY A 298 3.19 1.96 -8.70
CA GLY A 298 2.55 0.87 -9.47
C GLY A 298 1.40 0.15 -8.78
N TYR A 299 0.74 0.72 -7.79
CA TYR A 299 -0.45 0.09 -7.18
C TYR A 299 -1.60 -0.11 -8.18
N GLU A 300 -1.78 0.80 -9.13
CA GLU A 300 -2.77 0.67 -10.21
C GLU A 300 -2.52 -0.54 -11.11
N PHE A 301 -1.29 -1.05 -11.18
CA PHE A 301 -0.97 -2.27 -11.91
C PHE A 301 -1.56 -3.52 -11.23
N ILE A 302 -1.63 -3.53 -9.89
CA ILE A 302 -2.31 -4.61 -9.15
C ILE A 302 -3.79 -4.66 -9.54
N ALA A 303 -4.45 -3.50 -9.63
CA ALA A 303 -5.84 -3.41 -10.07
C ALA A 303 -6.01 -3.88 -11.52
N SER A 304 -5.06 -3.56 -12.40
CA SER A 304 -5.06 -4.03 -13.81
C SER A 304 -4.97 -5.55 -13.92
N LEU A 305 -4.25 -6.24 -13.04
CA LEU A 305 -4.17 -7.71 -13.03
C LEU A 305 -5.52 -8.36 -12.71
N ALA A 306 -6.39 -7.74 -11.93
CA ALA A 306 -7.74 -8.23 -11.68
C ALA A 306 -8.57 -8.31 -12.97
N GLU A 307 -8.37 -7.38 -13.93
CA GLU A 307 -9.05 -7.41 -15.24
C GLU A 307 -8.75 -8.69 -16.05
N VAL A 308 -7.66 -9.35 -15.75
CA VAL A 308 -7.22 -10.59 -16.43
C VAL A 308 -7.63 -11.83 -15.63
N LEU A 309 -7.52 -11.80 -14.31
CA LEU A 309 -7.58 -12.99 -13.44
C LEU A 309 -8.94 -13.25 -12.82
N VAL A 310 -9.84 -12.26 -12.85
CA VAL A 310 -11.23 -12.41 -12.37
C VAL A 310 -12.12 -12.98 -13.47
N ASP A 311 -12.93 -13.97 -13.13
CA ASP A 311 -14.00 -14.46 -14.02
C ASP A 311 -15.25 -13.59 -13.85
N ASP A 312 -15.41 -12.61 -14.73
CA ASP A 312 -16.54 -11.69 -14.73
C ASP A 312 -17.89 -12.38 -14.92
N ASN A 313 -17.90 -13.48 -15.65
CA ASN A 313 -19.14 -14.23 -15.94
C ASN A 313 -19.76 -14.85 -14.68
N ASN A 314 -18.97 -15.14 -13.67
CA ASN A 314 -19.40 -15.78 -12.43
C ASN A 314 -19.45 -14.82 -11.22
N LEU A 315 -19.19 -13.52 -11.40
CA LEU A 315 -19.22 -12.57 -10.29
C LEU A 315 -20.60 -12.46 -9.62
N ASP A 316 -21.68 -12.45 -10.40
CA ASP A 316 -23.03 -12.41 -9.86
C ASP A 316 -23.34 -13.68 -9.05
N GLN A 317 -22.82 -14.84 -9.48
CA GLN A 317 -22.96 -16.08 -8.71
C GLN A 317 -22.16 -16.03 -7.41
N LEU A 318 -20.93 -15.50 -7.44
CA LEU A 318 -20.13 -15.31 -6.22
C LEU A 318 -20.82 -14.34 -5.25
N GLN A 319 -21.41 -13.26 -5.77
CA GLN A 319 -22.21 -12.32 -4.96
C GLN A 319 -23.40 -13.01 -4.32
N GLN A 320 -24.12 -13.84 -5.06
CA GLN A 320 -25.26 -14.58 -4.51
C GLN A 320 -24.82 -15.55 -3.40
N VAL A 321 -23.74 -16.28 -3.64
CA VAL A 321 -23.17 -17.21 -2.64
C VAL A 321 -22.74 -16.45 -1.36
N HIS A 322 -22.14 -15.29 -1.52
CA HIS A 322 -21.76 -14.42 -0.41
C HIS A 322 -22.99 -13.93 0.37
N ASP A 323 -23.99 -13.41 -0.34
CA ASP A 323 -25.23 -12.90 0.27
C ASP A 323 -25.97 -13.99 1.03
N ASP A 324 -26.07 -15.20 0.47
CA ASP A 324 -26.65 -16.37 1.12
C ASP A 324 -25.89 -16.75 2.39
N ALA A 325 -24.56 -16.71 2.32
CA ALA A 325 -23.70 -17.04 3.47
C ALA A 325 -23.80 -16.01 4.61
N LEU A 326 -24.06 -14.74 4.28
CA LEU A 326 -24.24 -13.66 5.25
C LEU A 326 -25.70 -13.53 5.74
N GLY A 327 -26.65 -14.12 5.02
CA GLY A 327 -28.09 -14.00 5.30
C GLY A 327 -28.70 -12.66 4.86
N GLY A 328 -28.09 -11.96 3.91
CA GLY A 328 -28.59 -10.70 3.37
C GLY A 328 -27.62 -10.05 2.38
N THR A 329 -28.15 -9.14 1.57
CA THR A 329 -27.40 -8.41 0.56
C THR A 329 -26.67 -7.22 1.17
N VAL A 330 -25.50 -6.89 0.63
CA VAL A 330 -24.71 -5.72 1.01
C VAL A 330 -24.70 -4.70 -0.12
N ASP A 331 -25.28 -3.53 0.14
CA ASP A 331 -25.14 -2.36 -0.72
C ASP A 331 -23.76 -1.73 -0.51
N ARG A 332 -22.85 -1.94 -1.45
CA ARG A 332 -21.46 -1.46 -1.36
C ARG A 332 -21.33 0.06 -1.44
N HIS A 333 -22.20 0.74 -2.18
CA HIS A 333 -22.21 2.20 -2.24
C HIS A 333 -22.61 2.79 -0.90
N LYS A 334 -23.64 2.23 -0.28
CA LYS A 334 -24.06 2.60 1.06
C LYS A 334 -22.95 2.31 2.09
N ALA A 335 -22.34 1.14 2.03
CA ALA A 335 -21.25 0.75 2.93
C ALA A 335 -20.02 1.65 2.80
N LEU A 336 -19.65 2.04 1.57
CA LEU A 336 -18.58 3.01 1.32
C LEU A 336 -18.90 4.38 1.94
N ARG A 337 -20.12 4.86 1.73
CA ARG A 337 -20.60 6.12 2.30
C ARG A 337 -20.58 6.10 3.84
N GLU A 338 -21.03 5.00 4.44
CA GLU A 338 -21.01 4.80 5.90
C GLU A 338 -19.58 4.77 6.45
N ALA A 339 -18.65 4.09 5.78
CA ALA A 339 -17.24 4.05 6.17
C ALA A 339 -16.60 5.45 6.10
N LYS A 340 -16.85 6.20 5.04
CA LYS A 340 -16.39 7.59 4.92
C LYS A 340 -17.00 8.50 5.97
N GLY A 341 -18.31 8.34 6.24
CA GLY A 341 -19.01 9.08 7.29
C GLY A 341 -18.42 8.82 8.67
N LEU A 342 -18.18 7.55 9.01
CA LEU A 342 -17.55 7.18 10.27
C LEU A 342 -16.19 7.86 10.45
N MET A 343 -15.35 7.85 9.43
CA MET A 343 -14.02 8.45 9.48
C MET A 343 -14.09 9.99 9.59
N ALA A 344 -14.97 10.63 8.81
CA ALA A 344 -15.15 12.08 8.84
C ALA A 344 -15.71 12.59 10.19
N ASP A 345 -16.69 11.87 10.73
CA ASP A 345 -17.41 12.30 11.95
C ASP A 345 -16.66 11.94 13.25
N ARG A 346 -15.73 10.95 13.20
CA ARG A 346 -15.03 10.45 14.39
C ARG A 346 -13.52 10.66 14.33
N ASN A 347 -12.84 10.00 13.41
CA ASN A 347 -11.36 9.96 13.40
C ASN A 347 -10.73 11.25 12.88
N PHE A 348 -11.40 11.96 11.95
CA PHE A 348 -10.94 13.21 11.36
C PHE A 348 -11.83 14.41 11.74
N GLU A 349 -12.54 14.34 12.86
CA GLU A 349 -13.44 15.41 13.30
C GLU A 349 -12.72 16.76 13.50
N GLY A 350 -11.48 16.75 14.01
CA GLY A 350 -10.67 17.94 14.21
C GLY A 350 -10.28 18.63 12.91
N GLU A 351 -9.83 17.84 11.94
CA GLU A 351 -9.49 18.30 10.58
C GLU A 351 -10.73 18.84 9.87
N PHE A 352 -11.84 18.13 9.97
CA PHE A 352 -13.14 18.57 9.45
C PHE A 352 -13.62 19.88 10.09
N THR A 353 -13.52 19.99 11.41
CA THR A 353 -13.92 21.21 12.16
C THR A 353 -13.04 22.40 11.77
N THR A 354 -11.75 22.18 11.51
CA THR A 354 -10.84 23.21 11.00
C THR A 354 -11.28 23.73 9.63
N LEU A 355 -11.65 22.84 8.72
CA LEU A 355 -12.20 23.24 7.42
C LEU A 355 -13.50 24.03 7.55
N LEU A 356 -14.40 23.56 8.40
CA LEU A 356 -15.67 24.25 8.66
C LEU A 356 -15.46 25.66 9.19
N LYS A 357 -14.49 25.83 10.11
CA LYS A 357 -14.13 27.15 10.65
C LYS A 357 -13.62 28.08 9.55
N LEU A 358 -12.72 27.60 8.69
CA LEU A 358 -12.22 28.40 7.55
C LEU A 358 -13.34 28.72 6.56
N ALA A 359 -14.23 27.79 6.25
CA ALA A 359 -15.35 28.00 5.36
C ALA A 359 -16.33 29.06 5.91
N ARG A 360 -16.62 29.04 7.21
CA ARG A 360 -17.45 30.08 7.87
C ARG A 360 -16.82 31.46 7.79
N GLU A 361 -15.52 31.55 8.08
CA GLU A 361 -14.79 32.81 8.01
C GLU A 361 -14.83 33.37 6.59
N LEU A 362 -14.60 32.53 5.57
CA LEU A 362 -14.64 32.92 4.17
C LEU A 362 -16.04 33.34 3.73
N ALA A 363 -17.09 32.61 4.13
CA ALA A 363 -18.46 32.98 3.85
C ALA A 363 -18.79 34.35 4.42
N GLN A 364 -18.43 34.61 5.70
CA GLN A 364 -18.64 35.88 6.35
C GLN A 364 -17.89 37.05 5.66
N ARG A 365 -16.60 36.85 5.34
CA ARG A 365 -15.79 37.88 4.66
C ARG A 365 -16.28 38.25 3.26
N ASN A 366 -16.94 37.29 2.59
CA ASN A 366 -17.48 37.49 1.23
C ASN A 366 -18.97 37.85 1.24
N GLY A 367 -19.60 38.10 2.41
CA GLY A 367 -20.99 38.48 2.53
C GLY A 367 -21.99 37.39 2.10
N MET A 368 -21.57 36.13 2.15
CA MET A 368 -22.39 34.98 1.79
C MET A 368 -23.18 34.51 3.03
N ALA A 369 -24.49 34.76 3.03
CA ALA A 369 -25.36 34.34 4.13
C ALA A 369 -25.63 32.84 4.03
N VAL A 370 -25.11 32.08 5.01
CA VAL A 370 -25.29 30.62 5.09
C VAL A 370 -25.28 30.20 6.56
N GLU A 371 -26.21 29.32 6.91
CA GLU A 371 -26.28 28.74 8.27
C GLU A 371 -25.14 27.73 8.47
N SER A 372 -24.63 27.71 9.71
CA SER A 372 -23.48 26.88 10.07
C SER A 372 -23.72 25.39 9.83
N ASP A 373 -24.90 24.89 10.18
CA ASP A 373 -25.24 23.47 10.05
C ASP A 373 -25.44 23.09 8.57
N ALA A 374 -25.98 24.01 7.76
CA ALA A 374 -26.08 23.82 6.32
C ALA A 374 -24.69 23.73 5.66
N LEU A 375 -23.78 24.62 6.10
CA LEU A 375 -22.39 24.61 5.61
C LEU A 375 -21.65 23.34 6.04
N ARG A 376 -21.84 22.89 7.28
CA ARG A 376 -21.31 21.62 7.78
C ARG A 376 -21.80 20.44 6.94
N HIS A 377 -23.11 20.39 6.67
CA HIS A 377 -23.72 19.35 5.86
C HIS A 377 -23.17 19.34 4.42
N ALA A 378 -23.08 20.52 3.78
CA ALA A 378 -22.57 20.63 2.42
C ALA A 378 -21.10 20.15 2.30
N LEU A 379 -20.24 20.58 3.23
CA LEU A 379 -18.85 20.15 3.28
C LEU A 379 -18.73 18.63 3.48
N ARG A 380 -19.54 18.09 4.40
CA ARG A 380 -19.56 16.65 4.69
C ARG A 380 -19.95 15.85 3.45
N GLU A 381 -21.05 16.18 2.80
CA GLU A 381 -21.54 15.47 1.63
C GLU A 381 -20.55 15.51 0.47
N LEU A 382 -19.88 16.66 0.26
CA LEU A 382 -18.84 16.79 -0.75
C LEU A 382 -17.65 15.86 -0.46
N LEU A 383 -17.21 15.81 0.80
CA LEU A 383 -16.11 14.92 1.21
C LEU A 383 -16.47 13.43 1.03
N LEU A 384 -17.69 13.03 1.39
CA LEU A 384 -18.13 11.64 1.25
C LEU A 384 -18.23 11.20 -0.23
N ALA A 385 -18.62 12.10 -1.12
CA ALA A 385 -18.79 11.84 -2.54
C ALA A 385 -17.47 11.89 -3.33
N PHE A 386 -16.37 12.35 -2.73
CA PHE A 386 -15.10 12.54 -3.44
C PHE A 386 -14.52 11.19 -3.90
N PRO A 387 -14.24 10.98 -5.21
CA PRO A 387 -13.92 9.67 -5.76
C PRO A 387 -12.41 9.38 -5.89
N VAL A 388 -11.55 10.37 -5.66
CA VAL A 388 -10.08 10.28 -5.75
C VAL A 388 -9.43 10.67 -4.43
N TYR A 389 -8.16 10.37 -4.26
CA TYR A 389 -7.43 10.73 -3.03
C TYR A 389 -7.35 12.24 -2.84
N ARG A 390 -7.05 13.02 -3.89
CA ARG A 390 -7.09 14.48 -3.81
C ARG A 390 -7.07 15.15 -5.17
N THR A 391 -7.38 16.45 -5.18
CA THR A 391 -7.11 17.41 -6.24
C THR A 391 -5.80 18.16 -5.97
N TYR A 392 -5.33 18.91 -6.95
CA TYR A 392 -4.02 19.60 -6.91
C TYR A 392 -4.15 21.10 -7.12
N GLY A 393 -5.21 21.68 -6.57
CA GLY A 393 -5.41 23.12 -6.56
C GLY A 393 -4.31 23.83 -5.78
N THR A 394 -3.99 25.04 -6.24
CA THR A 394 -2.97 25.94 -5.68
C THR A 394 -3.60 27.19 -5.08
N ALA A 395 -2.79 28.20 -4.78
CA ALA A 395 -3.27 29.53 -4.38
C ALA A 395 -4.19 30.17 -5.44
N GLU A 396 -3.98 29.82 -6.71
CA GLU A 396 -4.75 30.36 -7.84
C GLU A 396 -6.12 29.69 -8.06
N GLY A 397 -6.37 28.57 -7.38
CA GLY A 397 -7.59 27.77 -7.52
C GLY A 397 -7.34 26.36 -7.98
N LEU A 398 -8.38 25.67 -8.43
CA LEU A 398 -8.33 24.33 -9.00
C LEU A 398 -7.88 24.35 -10.46
N THR A 399 -7.23 23.28 -10.91
CA THR A 399 -6.93 23.06 -12.34
C THR A 399 -8.21 22.81 -13.14
N ALA A 400 -8.16 22.94 -14.47
CA ALA A 400 -9.31 22.64 -15.33
C ALA A 400 -9.80 21.18 -15.19
N GLY A 401 -8.87 20.24 -15.00
CA GLY A 401 -9.19 18.84 -14.74
C GLY A 401 -9.89 18.65 -13.41
N ASP A 402 -9.40 19.30 -12.36
CA ASP A 402 -9.99 19.27 -11.01
C ASP A 402 -11.39 19.90 -10.98
N ILE A 403 -11.59 20.99 -11.72
CA ILE A 403 -12.92 21.62 -11.86
C ILE A 403 -13.90 20.66 -12.53
N THR A 404 -13.46 19.95 -13.58
CA THR A 404 -14.29 18.95 -14.26
C THR A 404 -14.66 17.80 -13.29
N LEU A 405 -13.72 17.35 -12.47
CA LEU A 405 -13.97 16.37 -11.42
C LEU A 405 -14.95 16.90 -10.38
N LEU A 406 -14.72 18.11 -9.87
CA LEU A 406 -15.57 18.73 -8.85
C LEU A 406 -17.02 18.88 -9.35
N ASN A 407 -17.24 19.29 -10.60
CA ASN A 407 -18.57 19.39 -11.17
C ASN A 407 -19.29 18.05 -11.19
N ARG A 408 -18.63 16.95 -11.55
CA ARG A 408 -19.22 15.61 -11.49
C ARG A 408 -19.57 15.19 -10.05
N VAL A 409 -18.73 15.52 -9.09
CA VAL A 409 -19.00 15.25 -7.67
C VAL A 409 -20.20 16.06 -7.19
N VAL A 410 -20.29 17.33 -7.57
CA VAL A 410 -21.43 18.21 -7.25
C VAL A 410 -22.73 17.69 -7.86
N ASP A 411 -22.70 17.22 -9.09
CA ASP A 411 -23.86 16.59 -9.74
C ASP A 411 -24.31 15.33 -8.98
N GLN A 412 -23.38 14.51 -8.54
CA GLN A 412 -23.67 13.33 -7.72
C GLN A 412 -24.28 13.72 -6.36
N VAL A 413 -23.70 14.70 -5.66
CA VAL A 413 -24.20 15.19 -4.38
C VAL A 413 -25.62 15.76 -4.52
N ASN A 414 -25.92 16.49 -5.59
CA ASN A 414 -27.23 17.05 -5.87
C ASN A 414 -28.29 15.98 -6.22
N ALA A 415 -27.86 14.84 -6.74
CA ALA A 415 -28.74 13.71 -7.08
C ALA A 415 -29.04 12.80 -5.87
N ASP A 416 -28.29 12.92 -4.77
CA ASP A 416 -28.44 12.10 -3.57
C ASP A 416 -29.70 12.52 -2.76
N GLU A 417 -30.29 11.56 -2.06
CA GLU A 417 -31.42 11.81 -1.15
C GLU A 417 -31.04 12.76 0.01
N ASN A 418 -29.77 12.74 0.43
CA ASN A 418 -29.21 13.58 1.48
C ASN A 418 -28.62 14.89 0.93
N ARG A 419 -29.02 15.34 -0.24
CA ARG A 419 -28.51 16.55 -0.87
C ARG A 419 -28.53 17.74 0.10
N PRO A 420 -27.42 18.49 0.20
CA PRO A 420 -27.33 19.64 1.10
C PRO A 420 -28.06 20.86 0.54
N ASP A 421 -28.13 21.89 1.34
CA ASP A 421 -28.61 23.21 0.91
C ASP A 421 -27.74 23.74 -0.25
N ALA A 422 -28.40 24.18 -1.34
CA ALA A 422 -27.73 24.61 -2.56
C ALA A 422 -26.83 25.85 -2.33
N ASN A 423 -27.24 26.79 -1.47
CA ASN A 423 -26.42 27.95 -1.14
C ASN A 423 -25.17 27.55 -0.39
N ALA A 424 -25.30 26.66 0.59
CA ALA A 424 -24.16 26.16 1.34
C ALA A 424 -23.16 25.41 0.45
N LEU A 425 -23.66 24.58 -0.46
CA LEU A 425 -22.81 23.88 -1.42
C LEU A 425 -22.09 24.87 -2.38
N ASN A 426 -22.79 25.87 -2.89
CA ASN A 426 -22.21 26.91 -3.72
C ASN A 426 -21.13 27.74 -3.02
N VAL A 427 -21.25 27.96 -1.72
CA VAL A 427 -20.18 28.61 -0.91
C VAL A 427 -18.92 27.74 -0.92
N ILE A 428 -19.02 26.44 -0.67
CA ILE A 428 -17.87 25.54 -0.69
C ILE A 428 -17.24 25.49 -2.09
N ILE A 429 -18.05 25.42 -3.16
CA ILE A 429 -17.56 25.43 -4.53
C ILE A 429 -16.81 26.73 -4.83
N ALA A 430 -17.35 27.88 -4.44
CA ALA A 430 -16.70 29.17 -4.65
C ALA A 430 -15.33 29.26 -3.93
N ILE A 431 -15.24 28.69 -2.71
CA ILE A 431 -13.99 28.61 -1.95
C ILE A 431 -12.98 27.73 -2.70
N LEU A 432 -13.39 26.53 -3.12
CA LEU A 432 -12.51 25.57 -3.81
C LEU A 432 -12.02 26.11 -5.17
N THR A 433 -12.88 26.76 -5.93
CA THR A 433 -12.54 27.32 -7.24
C THR A 433 -11.82 28.67 -7.18
N GLY A 434 -11.75 29.29 -6.00
CA GLY A 434 -11.14 30.62 -5.84
C GLY A 434 -12.01 31.78 -6.32
N ASN A 435 -13.31 31.54 -6.55
CA ASN A 435 -14.24 32.57 -7.00
C ASN A 435 -14.72 33.45 -5.82
N LEU A 436 -13.80 34.22 -5.23
CA LEU A 436 -13.96 35.03 -4.03
C LEU A 436 -13.32 36.42 -4.21
N GLN A 437 -13.57 37.31 -3.25
CA GLN A 437 -12.90 38.60 -3.20
C GLN A 437 -11.38 38.42 -2.99
N ALA A 438 -10.57 39.29 -3.60
CA ALA A 438 -9.12 39.21 -3.54
C ALA A 438 -8.55 39.17 -2.11
N SER A 439 -9.20 39.88 -1.15
CA SER A 439 -8.81 39.87 0.27
C SER A 439 -9.01 38.55 1.00
N SER A 440 -9.67 37.58 0.37
CA SER A 440 -9.97 36.26 0.94
C SER A 440 -9.15 35.12 0.33
N LEU A 441 -8.34 35.42 -0.69
CA LEU A 441 -7.65 34.38 -1.49
C LEU A 441 -6.63 33.59 -0.66
N ASP A 442 -5.92 34.22 0.27
CA ASP A 442 -4.95 33.53 1.13
C ASP A 442 -5.64 32.49 2.03
N ILE A 443 -6.77 32.84 2.63
CA ILE A 443 -7.54 31.91 3.49
C ILE A 443 -8.19 30.82 2.63
N ALA A 444 -8.64 31.15 1.41
CA ALA A 444 -9.17 30.16 0.48
C ALA A 444 -8.08 29.18 0.00
N SER A 445 -6.87 29.67 -0.19
CA SER A 445 -5.71 28.80 -0.48
C SER A 445 -5.44 27.83 0.67
N LEU A 446 -5.45 28.34 1.92
CA LEU A 446 -5.31 27.49 3.10
C LEU A 446 -6.44 26.45 3.18
N PHE A 447 -7.68 26.85 2.96
CA PHE A 447 -8.82 25.92 2.94
C PHE A 447 -8.62 24.81 1.88
N ARG A 448 -8.25 25.15 0.64
CA ARG A 448 -7.98 24.17 -0.43
C ARG A 448 -6.88 23.20 -0.03
N THR A 449 -5.78 23.71 0.50
CA THR A 449 -4.67 22.88 0.97
C THR A 449 -5.13 21.90 2.03
N ARG A 450 -5.85 22.37 3.06
CA ARG A 450 -6.39 21.51 4.13
C ARG A 450 -7.45 20.52 3.63
N PHE A 451 -8.31 20.96 2.72
CA PHE A 451 -9.29 20.07 2.08
C PHE A 451 -8.60 18.92 1.35
N GLN A 452 -7.60 19.23 0.52
CA GLN A 452 -6.83 18.26 -0.24
C GLN A 452 -5.99 17.34 0.66
N GLN A 453 -5.46 17.84 1.77
CA GLN A 453 -4.75 17.05 2.78
C GLN A 453 -5.67 16.19 3.66
N LEU A 454 -6.99 16.43 3.64
CA LEU A 454 -7.99 15.60 4.32
C LEU A 454 -8.61 14.54 3.40
N THR A 455 -8.89 14.87 2.14
CA THR A 455 -9.55 13.92 1.21
C THR A 455 -8.73 12.64 1.01
N GLY A 456 -7.40 12.73 0.95
CA GLY A 456 -6.51 11.58 0.84
C GLY A 456 -6.60 10.63 2.04
N PRO A 457 -6.30 11.09 3.26
CA PRO A 457 -6.45 10.31 4.48
C PRO A 457 -7.87 9.74 4.67
N LEU A 458 -8.89 10.53 4.37
CA LEU A 458 -10.29 10.08 4.46
C LEU A 458 -10.54 8.91 3.51
N MET A 459 -10.08 9.00 2.25
CA MET A 459 -10.20 7.92 1.27
C MET A 459 -9.46 6.66 1.73
N ALA A 460 -8.17 6.76 2.06
CA ALA A 460 -7.35 5.63 2.47
C ALA A 460 -7.93 4.91 3.69
N LYS A 461 -8.25 5.65 4.75
CA LYS A 461 -8.74 5.07 6.00
C LYS A 461 -10.15 4.51 5.92
N SER A 462 -11.03 5.12 5.14
CA SER A 462 -12.40 4.61 4.98
C SER A 462 -12.48 3.42 4.03
N VAL A 463 -11.68 3.37 2.97
CA VAL A 463 -11.70 2.29 1.99
C VAL A 463 -10.76 1.15 2.43
N GLU A 464 -9.47 1.43 2.47
CA GLU A 464 -8.44 0.38 2.63
C GLU A 464 -8.38 -0.18 4.05
N ASP A 465 -8.58 0.67 5.08
CA ASP A 465 -8.47 0.30 6.48
C ASP A 465 -9.84 0.26 7.21
N THR A 466 -10.95 0.23 6.49
CA THR A 466 -12.28 0.04 7.06
C THR A 466 -13.15 -0.84 6.17
N LEU A 467 -13.53 -0.35 4.99
CA LEU A 467 -14.44 -1.06 4.08
C LEU A 467 -13.87 -2.43 3.66
N PHE A 468 -12.59 -2.50 3.33
CA PHE A 468 -11.91 -3.74 2.91
C PHE A 468 -11.74 -4.77 4.02
N PHE A 469 -11.99 -4.41 5.27
CA PHE A 469 -12.09 -5.35 6.39
C PHE A 469 -13.54 -5.72 6.76
N ARG A 470 -14.53 -5.03 6.19
CA ARG A 470 -15.96 -5.29 6.42
C ARG A 470 -16.61 -6.11 5.32
N HIS A 471 -16.27 -5.83 4.07
CA HIS A 471 -16.95 -6.34 2.87
C HIS A 471 -15.96 -7.14 2.03
N ASN A 472 -16.01 -8.45 2.19
CA ASN A 472 -14.99 -9.39 1.73
C ASN A 472 -15.58 -10.37 0.70
N LEU A 473 -16.22 -9.89 -0.37
CA LEU A 473 -16.73 -10.75 -1.44
C LEU A 473 -15.62 -11.68 -1.94
N ASP A 474 -14.51 -11.10 -2.38
CA ASP A 474 -13.25 -11.74 -2.66
C ASP A 474 -12.14 -10.87 -2.10
N LEU A 475 -11.35 -11.42 -1.17
CA LEU A 475 -10.28 -10.69 -0.51
C LEU A 475 -9.17 -10.24 -1.48
N ALA A 476 -9.01 -10.90 -2.63
CA ALA A 476 -8.06 -10.47 -3.65
C ALA A 476 -8.43 -9.12 -4.29
N LEU A 477 -9.71 -8.74 -4.27
CA LEU A 477 -10.21 -7.47 -4.77
C LEU A 477 -10.09 -6.32 -3.74
N ASN A 478 -9.77 -6.65 -2.49
CA ASN A 478 -9.60 -5.69 -1.40
C ASN A 478 -8.12 -5.36 -1.22
N GLU A 479 -7.54 -4.64 -2.18
CA GLU A 479 -6.12 -4.28 -2.18
C GLU A 479 -5.93 -2.77 -2.36
N VAL A 480 -4.77 -2.25 -1.96
CA VAL A 480 -4.41 -0.85 -2.16
C VAL A 480 -4.54 -0.48 -3.65
N GLY A 481 -5.27 0.58 -3.93
CA GLY A 481 -5.55 1.04 -5.30
C GLY A 481 -6.68 0.31 -6.01
N ALA A 482 -7.31 -0.70 -5.39
CA ALA A 482 -8.47 -1.36 -5.96
C ALA A 482 -9.75 -0.50 -5.86
N ASP A 483 -10.67 -0.74 -6.78
CA ASP A 483 -11.99 -0.10 -6.77
C ASP A 483 -12.81 -0.62 -5.56
N PRO A 484 -13.31 0.25 -4.68
CA PRO A 484 -14.14 -0.16 -3.56
C PRO A 484 -15.49 -0.75 -3.98
N THR A 485 -15.92 -0.47 -5.20
CA THR A 485 -17.16 -1.00 -5.79
C THR A 485 -16.83 -1.82 -7.04
N PRO A 486 -16.41 -3.08 -6.89
CA PRO A 486 -16.04 -3.93 -8.02
C PRO A 486 -17.15 -4.04 -9.06
N ARG A 487 -16.77 -4.01 -10.30
CA ARG A 487 -17.66 -4.05 -11.44
C ARG A 487 -17.08 -4.93 -12.54
N ALA A 488 -17.77 -5.01 -13.68
CA ALA A 488 -17.32 -5.79 -14.82
C ALA A 488 -15.81 -5.69 -15.08
N PHE A 489 -15.16 -6.84 -15.14
CA PHE A 489 -13.74 -7.01 -15.47
C PHE A 489 -13.58 -7.34 -16.95
N SER A 490 -12.49 -6.88 -17.59
CA SER A 490 -12.40 -6.98 -19.04
C SER A 490 -10.96 -7.08 -19.53
N LEU A 491 -10.65 -8.13 -20.27
CA LEU A 491 -9.38 -8.29 -20.96
C LEU A 491 -9.08 -7.13 -21.92
N SER A 492 -10.10 -6.62 -22.59
CA SER A 492 -9.97 -5.46 -23.48
C SER A 492 -9.51 -4.21 -22.73
N ARG A 493 -10.04 -3.99 -21.51
CA ARG A 493 -9.65 -2.88 -20.64
C ARG A 493 -8.20 -3.05 -20.19
N PHE A 494 -7.79 -4.25 -19.80
CA PHE A 494 -6.40 -4.51 -19.46
C PHE A 494 -5.45 -4.11 -20.59
N HIS A 495 -5.72 -4.51 -21.81
CA HIS A 495 -4.90 -4.11 -22.96
C HIS A 495 -4.89 -2.59 -23.17
N GLN A 496 -6.01 -1.92 -22.98
CA GLN A 496 -6.10 -0.46 -23.04
C GLN A 496 -5.24 0.21 -21.95
N GLU A 497 -5.31 -0.29 -20.72
CA GLU A 497 -4.52 0.20 -19.59
C GLU A 497 -3.02 0.06 -19.85
N MET A 498 -2.58 -1.05 -20.44
CA MET A 498 -1.17 -1.24 -20.81
C MET A 498 -0.70 -0.24 -21.88
N ARG A 499 -1.55 0.08 -22.86
CA ARG A 499 -1.26 1.12 -23.86
C ARG A 499 -1.19 2.52 -23.24
N ILE A 500 -2.11 2.83 -22.34
CA ILE A 500 -2.11 4.11 -21.60
C ILE A 500 -0.85 4.22 -20.74
N ARG A 501 -0.47 3.15 -20.04
CA ARG A 501 0.76 3.10 -19.24
C ARG A 501 1.99 3.36 -20.11
N LEU A 502 2.11 2.67 -21.26
CA LEU A 502 3.21 2.90 -22.19
C LEU A 502 3.30 4.35 -22.66
N ALA A 503 2.15 4.99 -22.92
CA ALA A 503 2.11 6.37 -23.41
C ALA A 503 2.35 7.43 -22.32
N ARG A 504 1.96 7.18 -21.06
CA ARG A 504 1.90 8.18 -19.99
C ARG A 504 2.99 8.02 -18.93
N GLN A 505 3.37 6.81 -18.61
CA GLN A 505 4.35 6.51 -17.55
C GLN A 505 5.11 5.20 -17.84
N PRO A 506 5.87 5.17 -18.98
CA PRO A 506 6.57 3.95 -19.40
C PRO A 506 7.65 3.48 -18.42
N ASP A 507 8.10 4.35 -17.54
CA ASP A 507 9.15 4.10 -16.57
C ASP A 507 8.63 3.99 -15.12
N ALA A 508 7.30 3.94 -14.91
CA ALA A 508 6.71 3.71 -13.60
C ALA A 508 7.02 2.30 -13.07
N LEU A 509 7.05 2.15 -11.75
CA LEU A 509 7.19 0.83 -11.15
C LEU A 509 5.96 -0.05 -11.43
N LEU A 510 6.17 -1.35 -11.51
CA LEU A 510 5.15 -2.39 -11.59
C LEU A 510 5.20 -3.20 -10.29
N GLY A 511 4.40 -2.81 -9.31
CA GLY A 511 4.27 -3.53 -8.05
C GLY A 511 3.22 -4.63 -8.13
N THR A 512 3.45 -5.75 -7.44
CA THR A 512 2.47 -6.81 -7.21
C THR A 512 2.38 -7.17 -5.73
N SER A 513 3.51 -7.25 -5.04
CA SER A 513 3.61 -7.23 -3.58
C SER A 513 4.41 -6.01 -3.15
N THR A 514 4.04 -5.39 -2.03
CA THR A 514 4.78 -4.32 -1.37
C THR A 514 4.71 -4.50 0.15
N HIS A 515 5.39 -3.63 0.88
CA HIS A 515 5.31 -3.58 2.34
C HIS A 515 3.94 -3.08 2.87
N ASP A 516 3.08 -2.55 1.99
CA ASP A 516 1.75 -1.99 2.33
C ASP A 516 0.58 -2.77 1.70
N THR A 517 0.84 -3.75 0.83
CA THR A 517 -0.24 -4.57 0.28
C THR A 517 -0.95 -5.37 1.37
N LYS A 518 -2.26 -5.49 1.23
CA LYS A 518 -3.09 -6.23 2.19
C LYS A 518 -2.77 -7.71 2.21
N ARG A 519 -2.30 -8.26 1.08
CA ARG A 519 -1.89 -9.66 0.90
C ARG A 519 -0.73 -9.77 -0.07
N GLY A 520 0.05 -10.85 0.06
CA GLY A 520 1.05 -11.22 -0.91
C GLY A 520 0.44 -11.54 -2.29
N GLU A 521 1.21 -11.37 -3.33
CA GLU A 521 0.73 -11.52 -4.72
C GLU A 521 0.20 -12.92 -5.02
N ASP A 522 0.77 -13.97 -4.42
CA ASP A 522 0.35 -15.35 -4.66
C ASP A 522 -0.87 -15.75 -3.83
N ALA A 523 -1.10 -15.10 -2.70
CA ALA A 523 -2.36 -15.20 -1.97
C ALA A 523 -3.52 -14.64 -2.80
N ARG A 524 -3.32 -13.47 -3.43
CA ARG A 524 -4.31 -12.90 -4.34
C ARG A 524 -4.50 -13.75 -5.59
N ALA A 525 -3.42 -14.22 -6.20
CA ALA A 525 -3.48 -15.10 -7.37
C ALA A 525 -4.35 -16.34 -7.14
N ARG A 526 -4.27 -16.91 -5.92
CA ARG A 526 -5.13 -18.02 -5.51
C ARG A 526 -6.56 -17.58 -5.28
N LEU A 527 -6.79 -16.49 -4.58
CA LEU A 527 -8.13 -16.03 -4.22
C LEU A 527 -8.95 -15.60 -5.44
N TYR A 528 -8.36 -15.04 -6.48
CA TYR A 528 -9.08 -14.76 -7.74
C TYR A 528 -9.77 -16.02 -8.29
N THR A 529 -9.28 -17.22 -8.03
CA THR A 529 -9.87 -18.48 -8.51
C THR A 529 -11.22 -18.81 -7.86
N LEU A 530 -11.59 -18.11 -6.77
CA LEU A 530 -12.94 -18.24 -6.18
C LEU A 530 -14.00 -17.75 -7.17
N THR A 531 -13.67 -16.77 -8.00
CA THR A 531 -14.57 -16.26 -9.04
C THR A 531 -14.85 -17.29 -10.13
N GLU A 532 -13.96 -18.26 -10.34
CA GLU A 532 -14.13 -19.34 -11.31
C GLU A 532 -14.96 -20.51 -10.77
N ALA A 533 -15.02 -20.69 -9.45
CA ALA A 533 -15.69 -21.82 -8.80
C ALA A 533 -16.51 -21.41 -7.55
N PRO A 534 -17.42 -20.43 -7.67
CA PRO A 534 -18.15 -19.89 -6.51
C PRO A 534 -19.01 -20.93 -5.81
N GLN A 535 -19.64 -21.86 -6.55
CA GLN A 535 -20.48 -22.89 -5.96
C GLN A 535 -19.65 -23.91 -5.14
N LEU A 536 -18.50 -24.32 -5.66
CA LEU A 536 -17.58 -25.20 -4.92
C LEU A 536 -17.09 -24.55 -3.63
N TRP A 537 -16.81 -23.24 -3.69
CA TRP A 537 -16.44 -22.46 -2.50
C TRP A 537 -17.57 -22.45 -1.47
N ALA A 538 -18.82 -22.23 -1.90
CA ALA A 538 -20.00 -22.25 -1.03
C ALA A 538 -20.17 -23.58 -0.31
N GLU A 539 -20.05 -24.70 -1.03
CA GLU A 539 -20.16 -26.06 -0.49
C GLU A 539 -19.09 -26.35 0.56
N ASN A 540 -17.86 -25.94 0.26
CA ASN A 540 -16.74 -26.06 1.19
C ASN A 540 -16.98 -25.24 2.47
N LEU A 541 -17.34 -23.97 2.31
CA LEU A 541 -17.63 -23.08 3.43
C LEU A 541 -18.75 -23.63 4.34
N ALA A 542 -19.84 -24.08 3.76
CA ALA A 542 -20.97 -24.65 4.51
C ALA A 542 -20.53 -25.86 5.34
N ARG A 543 -19.72 -26.74 4.75
CA ARG A 543 -19.17 -27.92 5.41
C ARG A 543 -18.21 -27.54 6.55
N TRP A 544 -17.31 -26.60 6.34
CA TRP A 544 -16.38 -26.13 7.36
C TRP A 544 -17.07 -25.42 8.52
N ARG A 545 -18.07 -24.59 8.24
CA ARG A 545 -18.94 -23.99 9.26
C ARG A 545 -19.62 -25.03 10.13
N GLN A 546 -20.15 -26.11 9.52
CA GLN A 546 -20.74 -27.22 10.25
C GLN A 546 -19.73 -27.97 11.12
N MET A 547 -18.54 -28.27 10.60
CA MET A 547 -17.47 -28.93 11.35
C MET A 547 -17.03 -28.13 12.57
N ASN A 548 -17.01 -26.81 12.49
CA ASN A 548 -16.50 -25.91 13.53
C ASN A 548 -17.62 -25.21 14.33
N GLN A 549 -18.86 -25.63 14.15
CA GLN A 549 -20.04 -25.04 14.80
C GLN A 549 -19.92 -25.01 16.34
N THR A 550 -19.32 -26.02 16.94
CA THR A 550 -19.17 -26.12 18.40
C THR A 550 -18.23 -25.06 18.99
N HIS A 551 -17.42 -24.42 18.19
CA HIS A 551 -16.49 -23.37 18.61
C HIS A 551 -17.10 -21.95 18.53
N VAL A 552 -18.26 -21.80 17.86
CA VAL A 552 -19.02 -20.54 17.83
C VAL A 552 -19.62 -20.27 19.20
N ARG A 553 -19.59 -19.03 19.66
CA ARG A 553 -20.20 -18.59 20.92
C ARG A 553 -21.27 -17.53 20.67
N PHE A 554 -22.21 -17.45 21.59
CA PHE A 554 -23.24 -16.42 21.60
C PHE A 554 -22.87 -15.39 22.68
N LEU A 555 -22.67 -14.16 22.25
CA LEU A 555 -22.45 -13.01 23.12
C LEU A 555 -23.72 -12.17 23.18
N ASN A 556 -23.75 -11.18 24.09
CA ASN A 556 -24.92 -10.29 24.25
C ASN A 556 -25.27 -9.51 22.98
N ASP A 557 -24.29 -9.25 22.13
CA ASP A 557 -24.39 -8.48 20.88
C ASP A 557 -24.39 -9.35 19.61
N GLY A 558 -24.53 -10.68 19.77
CA GLY A 558 -24.65 -11.62 18.66
C GLY A 558 -23.63 -12.76 18.67
N THR A 559 -23.62 -13.54 17.60
CA THR A 559 -22.67 -14.67 17.44
C THR A 559 -21.24 -14.18 17.26
N ALA A 560 -20.28 -14.96 17.74
CA ALA A 560 -18.85 -14.71 17.57
C ALA A 560 -18.12 -16.04 17.25
N PRO A 561 -17.44 -16.13 16.09
CA PRO A 561 -17.50 -15.21 14.96
C PRO A 561 -18.91 -15.15 14.34
N ASN A 562 -19.24 -14.01 13.72
CA ASN A 562 -20.47 -13.89 12.97
C ASN A 562 -20.30 -14.43 11.52
N ALA A 563 -21.36 -14.29 10.69
CA ALA A 563 -21.33 -14.83 9.33
C ALA A 563 -20.28 -14.13 8.43
N ALA A 564 -20.12 -12.81 8.56
CA ALA A 564 -19.12 -12.06 7.81
C ALA A 564 -17.69 -12.40 8.28
N ASP A 565 -17.48 -12.50 9.59
CA ASP A 565 -16.19 -12.92 10.14
C ASP A 565 -15.78 -14.30 9.63
N THR A 566 -16.69 -15.28 9.64
CA THR A 566 -16.39 -16.63 9.14
C THR A 566 -16.10 -16.65 7.65
N TRP A 567 -16.81 -15.85 6.85
CA TRP A 567 -16.52 -15.72 5.43
C TRP A 567 -15.10 -15.19 5.20
N MET A 568 -14.69 -14.14 5.92
CA MET A 568 -13.34 -13.59 5.86
C MET A 568 -12.29 -14.57 6.37
N ILE A 569 -12.52 -15.22 7.49
CA ILE A 569 -11.57 -16.18 8.11
C ILE A 569 -11.19 -17.26 7.11
N TYR A 570 -12.16 -17.93 6.50
CA TYR A 570 -11.85 -19.05 5.60
C TYR A 570 -11.18 -18.61 4.30
N GLN A 571 -11.55 -17.45 3.75
CA GLN A 571 -10.83 -16.88 2.59
C GLN A 571 -9.39 -16.48 2.95
N ALA A 572 -9.21 -15.77 4.04
CA ALA A 572 -7.88 -15.34 4.48
C ALA A 572 -6.98 -16.54 4.76
N LEU A 573 -7.52 -17.59 5.39
CA LEU A 573 -6.80 -18.83 5.64
C LEU A 573 -6.44 -19.54 4.33
N ALA A 574 -7.38 -19.62 3.39
CA ALA A 574 -7.14 -20.19 2.07
C ALA A 574 -6.04 -19.45 1.31
N GLY A 575 -6.05 -18.11 1.37
CA GLY A 575 -5.02 -17.27 0.73
C GLY A 575 -3.64 -17.44 1.36
N ALA A 576 -3.57 -17.51 2.69
CA ALA A 576 -2.31 -17.57 3.44
C ALA A 576 -1.72 -18.99 3.56
N TRP A 577 -2.48 -20.03 3.21
CA TRP A 577 -2.04 -21.44 3.35
C TRP A 577 -0.87 -21.74 2.40
N PRO A 578 0.32 -22.05 2.90
CA PRO A 578 1.45 -22.41 2.05
C PRO A 578 1.13 -23.59 1.13
N ALA A 579 1.53 -23.52 -0.14
CA ALA A 579 1.18 -24.57 -1.10
C ALA A 579 1.78 -25.95 -0.77
N THR A 580 2.78 -25.97 0.11
CA THR A 580 3.46 -27.18 0.60
C THR A 580 3.02 -27.63 1.96
N LEU A 581 2.18 -26.85 2.68
CA LEU A 581 1.77 -27.15 4.05
C LEU A 581 0.84 -28.37 4.09
N LEU A 582 1.22 -29.36 4.89
CA LEU A 582 0.43 -30.55 5.12
C LEU A 582 -0.36 -30.47 6.46
N PRO A 583 -1.50 -31.17 6.57
CA PRO A 583 -2.34 -31.12 7.77
C PRO A 583 -1.70 -31.72 9.04
N ASP A 584 -0.64 -32.49 8.88
CA ASP A 584 0.12 -33.14 9.97
C ASP A 584 1.48 -32.44 10.26
N ASP A 585 1.78 -31.37 9.53
CA ASP A 585 2.96 -30.53 9.79
C ASP A 585 2.68 -29.58 10.97
N ALA A 586 2.96 -30.07 12.19
CA ALA A 586 2.69 -29.32 13.42
C ALA A 586 3.48 -28.00 13.52
N GLU A 587 4.71 -27.94 13.00
CA GLU A 587 5.55 -26.74 13.03
C GLU A 587 5.04 -25.69 12.03
N GLY A 588 4.75 -26.11 10.80
CA GLY A 588 4.19 -25.26 9.76
C GLY A 588 2.81 -24.71 10.16
N LEU A 589 1.94 -25.55 10.72
CA LEU A 589 0.63 -25.13 11.25
C LEU A 589 0.77 -24.13 12.39
N LYS A 590 1.70 -24.32 13.32
CA LYS A 590 1.93 -23.40 14.44
C LYS A 590 2.48 -22.05 13.97
N SER A 591 3.37 -22.06 13.00
CA SER A 591 3.88 -20.85 12.37
C SER A 591 2.75 -20.06 11.69
N LEU A 592 1.89 -20.72 10.93
CA LEU A 592 0.76 -20.07 10.27
C LEU A 592 -0.27 -19.58 11.30
N GLU A 593 -0.59 -20.37 12.32
CA GLU A 593 -1.50 -19.97 13.40
C GLU A 593 -1.08 -18.64 14.05
N THR A 594 0.19 -18.54 14.44
CA THR A 594 0.73 -17.34 15.11
C THR A 594 0.54 -16.09 14.25
N ARG A 595 0.88 -16.17 12.97
CA ARG A 595 0.71 -15.07 12.01
C ARG A 595 -0.76 -14.75 11.75
N PHE A 596 -1.59 -15.76 11.64
CA PHE A 596 -3.00 -15.63 11.35
C PHE A 596 -3.79 -15.03 12.53
N LEU A 597 -3.43 -15.36 13.77
CA LEU A 597 -4.02 -14.74 14.97
C LEU A 597 -3.71 -13.24 15.03
N ALA A 598 -2.46 -12.84 14.76
CA ALA A 598 -2.09 -11.42 14.70
C ALA A 598 -2.85 -10.67 13.59
N PHE A 599 -3.00 -11.29 12.43
CA PHE A 599 -3.84 -10.76 11.35
C PHE A 599 -5.29 -10.59 11.78
N MET A 600 -5.88 -11.60 12.43
CA MET A 600 -7.29 -11.56 12.84
C MET A 600 -7.56 -10.45 13.85
N GLU A 601 -6.70 -10.26 14.84
CA GLU A 601 -6.83 -9.14 15.79
C GLU A 601 -6.85 -7.80 15.06
N LYS A 602 -5.91 -7.58 14.16
CA LYS A 602 -5.88 -6.37 13.32
C LYS A 602 -7.14 -6.24 12.47
N ALA A 603 -7.55 -7.29 11.77
CA ALA A 603 -8.70 -7.28 10.88
C ALA A 603 -10.01 -6.92 11.60
N LEU A 604 -10.23 -7.48 12.80
CA LEU A 604 -11.40 -7.17 13.62
C LEU A 604 -11.43 -5.70 14.05
N ARG A 605 -10.29 -5.16 14.48
CA ARG A 605 -10.17 -3.76 14.92
C ARG A 605 -10.28 -2.77 13.76
N GLU A 606 -9.69 -3.07 12.60
CA GLU A 606 -9.80 -2.25 11.40
C GLU A 606 -11.22 -2.23 10.82
N ALA A 607 -11.98 -3.30 10.97
CA ALA A 607 -13.39 -3.33 10.58
C ALA A 607 -14.25 -2.33 11.36
N LYS A 608 -13.85 -1.93 12.58
CA LYS A 608 -14.54 -0.93 13.43
C LYS A 608 -16.04 -1.20 13.58
N GLN A 609 -16.41 -2.48 13.79
CA GLN A 609 -17.80 -2.91 13.94
C GLN A 609 -18.14 -3.26 15.39
N ARG A 610 -17.53 -4.31 15.94
CA ARG A 610 -17.75 -4.76 17.33
C ARG A 610 -16.58 -4.48 18.23
N THR A 611 -15.45 -4.10 17.67
CA THR A 611 -14.22 -3.69 18.35
C THR A 611 -13.47 -2.71 17.45
N ASP A 612 -12.64 -1.88 18.01
CA ASP A 612 -11.71 -1.02 17.27
C ASP A 612 -10.46 -0.70 18.11
N TRP A 613 -9.53 0.09 17.55
CA TRP A 613 -8.29 0.48 18.23
C TRP A 613 -8.50 1.43 19.41
N ILE A 614 -9.63 2.13 19.47
CA ILE A 614 -9.96 3.09 20.53
C ILE A 614 -10.78 2.41 21.64
N ASP A 615 -11.80 1.65 21.23
CA ASP A 615 -12.74 0.96 22.09
C ASP A 615 -12.67 -0.55 21.86
N SER A 616 -11.64 -1.20 22.40
CA SER A 616 -11.45 -2.65 22.24
C SER A 616 -12.50 -3.45 23.01
N ASN A 617 -13.11 -4.42 22.32
CA ASN A 617 -14.02 -5.39 22.91
C ASN A 617 -13.30 -6.73 23.12
N GLU A 618 -12.56 -6.84 24.23
CA GLU A 618 -11.76 -8.02 24.55
C GLU A 618 -12.57 -9.32 24.60
N SER A 619 -13.84 -9.24 25.02
CA SER A 619 -14.73 -10.42 25.06
C SER A 619 -15.00 -10.97 23.66
N TYR A 620 -15.27 -10.08 22.70
CA TYR A 620 -15.47 -10.46 21.30
C TYR A 620 -14.18 -10.95 20.65
N GLU A 621 -13.10 -10.18 20.78
CA GLU A 621 -11.79 -10.52 20.22
C GLU A 621 -11.31 -11.89 20.70
N SER A 622 -11.36 -12.14 22.03
CA SER A 622 -10.90 -13.41 22.60
C SER A 622 -11.71 -14.62 22.11
N VAL A 623 -13.01 -14.46 21.92
CA VAL A 623 -13.87 -15.55 21.40
C VAL A 623 -13.55 -15.85 19.93
N VAL A 624 -13.38 -14.81 19.08
CA VAL A 624 -13.04 -15.00 17.66
C VAL A 624 -11.63 -15.59 17.52
N LEU A 625 -10.66 -15.10 18.29
CA LEU A 625 -9.30 -15.63 18.28
C LEU A 625 -9.25 -17.08 18.77
N ASN A 626 -10.04 -17.43 19.79
CA ASN A 626 -10.16 -18.82 20.22
C ASN A 626 -10.77 -19.71 19.12
N TYR A 627 -11.80 -19.24 18.42
CA TYR A 627 -12.34 -19.97 17.26
C TYR A 627 -11.26 -20.29 16.25
N VAL A 628 -10.43 -19.27 15.90
CA VAL A 628 -9.31 -19.45 14.97
C VAL A 628 -8.28 -20.46 15.51
N GLN A 629 -7.91 -20.39 16.80
CA GLN A 629 -7.01 -21.37 17.42
C GLN A 629 -7.53 -22.80 17.28
N GLN A 630 -8.84 -23.00 17.41
CA GLN A 630 -9.46 -24.32 17.25
C GLN A 630 -9.37 -24.85 15.82
N LEU A 631 -9.33 -23.97 14.80
CA LEU A 631 -9.10 -24.39 13.41
C LEU A 631 -7.72 -25.05 13.21
N PHE A 632 -6.72 -24.63 13.98
CA PHE A 632 -5.35 -25.17 13.91
C PHE A 632 -5.08 -26.30 14.91
N SER A 633 -6.05 -26.61 15.79
CA SER A 633 -5.88 -27.64 16.82
C SER A 633 -5.67 -29.02 16.20
N ALA A 634 -4.74 -29.80 16.77
CA ALA A 634 -4.52 -31.21 16.41
C ALA A 634 -5.79 -32.05 16.63
N ASP A 635 -6.63 -31.68 17.61
CA ASP A 635 -7.90 -32.33 17.85
C ASP A 635 -8.92 -32.10 16.73
N ASN A 636 -8.71 -31.06 15.91
CA ASN A 636 -9.52 -30.71 14.76
C ASN A 636 -8.97 -31.29 13.44
N SER A 637 -8.26 -32.37 13.48
CA SER A 637 -7.62 -33.04 12.34
C SER A 637 -8.58 -33.34 11.19
N ARG A 638 -9.85 -33.61 11.50
CA ARG A 638 -10.90 -33.82 10.47
C ARG A 638 -11.09 -32.57 9.61
N PHE A 639 -11.15 -31.37 10.21
CA PHE A 639 -11.25 -30.11 9.49
C PHE A 639 -9.95 -29.84 8.71
N LEU A 640 -8.78 -29.98 9.34
CA LEU A 640 -7.50 -29.70 8.68
C LEU A 640 -7.30 -30.56 7.42
N ASN A 641 -7.66 -31.84 7.48
CA ASN A 641 -7.58 -32.73 6.32
C ASN A 641 -8.59 -32.35 5.23
N ASP A 642 -9.84 -32.05 5.60
CA ASP A 642 -10.87 -31.64 4.65
C ASP A 642 -10.50 -30.32 3.98
N PHE A 643 -10.04 -29.34 4.76
CA PHE A 643 -9.59 -28.04 4.28
C PHE A 643 -8.42 -28.18 3.29
N HIS A 644 -7.41 -28.96 3.66
CA HIS A 644 -6.27 -29.22 2.78
C HIS A 644 -6.70 -29.85 1.44
N ILE A 645 -7.56 -30.86 1.47
CA ILE A 645 -8.05 -31.54 0.26
C ILE A 645 -8.88 -30.58 -0.60
N ALA A 646 -9.80 -29.85 0.02
CA ALA A 646 -10.69 -28.92 -0.66
C ALA A 646 -9.95 -27.76 -1.32
N LEU A 647 -8.79 -27.35 -0.76
CA LEU A 647 -7.97 -26.29 -1.34
C LEU A 647 -7.14 -26.74 -2.55
N GLN A 648 -6.93 -28.03 -2.80
CA GLN A 648 -6.02 -28.48 -3.87
C GLN A 648 -6.34 -27.90 -5.27
N PRO A 649 -7.61 -27.85 -5.71
CA PRO A 649 -7.94 -27.22 -7.00
C PRO A 649 -7.55 -25.72 -7.04
N PHE A 650 -7.88 -24.99 -5.95
CA PHE A 650 -7.57 -23.56 -5.83
C PHE A 650 -6.06 -23.29 -5.75
N ILE A 651 -5.31 -24.17 -5.08
CA ILE A 651 -3.84 -24.10 -5.05
C ILE A 651 -3.25 -24.27 -6.45
N ARG A 652 -3.69 -25.31 -7.21
CA ARG A 652 -3.18 -25.52 -8.57
C ARG A 652 -3.47 -24.36 -9.50
N ALA A 653 -4.73 -23.92 -9.56
CA ALA A 653 -5.14 -22.78 -10.37
C ALA A 653 -4.43 -21.47 -9.92
N GLY A 654 -4.29 -21.25 -8.61
CA GLY A 654 -3.55 -20.13 -8.05
C GLY A 654 -2.07 -20.11 -8.43
N LEU A 655 -1.42 -21.27 -8.52
CA LEU A 655 -0.03 -21.39 -8.99
C LEU A 655 0.10 -21.04 -10.49
N VAL A 656 -0.89 -21.41 -11.30
CA VAL A 656 -0.93 -21.00 -12.71
C VAL A 656 -1.11 -19.49 -12.82
N ASN A 657 -2.06 -18.90 -12.07
CA ASN A 657 -2.25 -17.44 -12.00
C ASN A 657 -0.97 -16.72 -11.53
N SER A 658 -0.25 -17.30 -10.55
CA SER A 658 1.04 -16.79 -10.07
C SER A 658 2.07 -16.64 -11.17
N LEU A 659 2.22 -17.66 -12.00
CA LEU A 659 3.13 -17.59 -13.16
C LEU A 659 2.66 -16.57 -14.19
N SER A 660 1.37 -16.55 -14.51
CA SER A 660 0.80 -15.62 -15.49
C SER A 660 1.01 -14.16 -15.06
N GLN A 661 0.67 -13.81 -13.83
CA GLN A 661 0.90 -12.45 -13.33
C GLN A 661 2.39 -12.08 -13.28
N THR A 662 3.26 -13.05 -12.99
CA THR A 662 4.71 -12.85 -12.99
C THR A 662 5.21 -12.51 -14.39
N VAL A 663 4.83 -13.29 -15.40
CA VAL A 663 5.21 -13.02 -16.80
C VAL A 663 4.63 -11.70 -17.28
N ILE A 664 3.36 -11.41 -16.97
CA ILE A 664 2.75 -10.13 -17.34
C ILE A 664 3.53 -8.96 -16.70
N LYS A 665 3.82 -9.02 -15.39
CA LYS A 665 4.62 -7.98 -14.71
C LYS A 665 5.97 -7.77 -15.38
N LEU A 666 6.66 -8.85 -15.71
CA LEU A 666 8.01 -8.80 -16.26
C LEU A 666 8.06 -8.38 -17.73
N THR A 667 6.93 -8.37 -18.43
CA THR A 667 6.83 -8.01 -19.86
C THR A 667 5.95 -6.80 -20.15
N ALA A 668 5.17 -6.32 -19.17
CA ALA A 668 4.38 -5.11 -19.28
C ALA A 668 5.25 -3.83 -19.39
N PRO A 669 4.69 -2.73 -19.94
CA PRO A 669 5.35 -1.43 -19.93
C PRO A 669 5.55 -0.94 -18.48
N GLY A 670 6.79 -0.65 -18.11
CA GLY A 670 7.17 -0.23 -16.76
C GLY A 670 8.45 -0.92 -16.28
N VAL A 671 8.81 -0.61 -15.05
CA VAL A 671 9.94 -1.19 -14.32
C VAL A 671 9.41 -2.17 -13.27
N PRO A 672 9.61 -3.48 -13.43
CA PRO A 672 9.19 -4.45 -12.44
C PRO A 672 9.89 -4.20 -11.10
N ASP A 673 9.10 -4.09 -10.03
CA ASP A 673 9.61 -4.15 -8.67
C ASP A 673 9.41 -5.56 -8.11
N ILE A 674 10.48 -6.16 -7.65
CA ILE A 674 10.45 -7.44 -6.94
C ILE A 674 10.52 -7.11 -5.45
N TYR A 675 9.42 -7.29 -4.75
CA TYR A 675 9.40 -7.19 -3.31
C TYR A 675 10.12 -8.39 -2.68
N GLN A 676 10.91 -8.17 -1.65
CA GLN A 676 11.74 -9.21 -1.03
C GLN A 676 11.00 -10.53 -0.84
N GLY A 677 11.53 -11.61 -1.42
CA GLY A 677 10.97 -12.96 -1.36
C GLY A 677 9.87 -13.26 -2.39
N SER A 678 9.34 -12.25 -3.10
CA SER A 678 8.27 -12.45 -4.08
C SER A 678 8.74 -12.99 -5.43
N GLU A 679 10.04 -13.11 -5.63
CA GLU A 679 10.60 -13.89 -6.75
C GLU A 679 10.25 -15.37 -6.66
N ALA A 680 10.01 -15.89 -5.44
CA ALA A 680 9.36 -17.16 -5.17
C ALA A 680 7.89 -16.91 -4.78
N LEU A 681 7.24 -17.85 -4.06
CA LEU A 681 5.85 -17.68 -3.65
C LEU A 681 5.73 -16.79 -2.40
N ASN A 682 4.79 -15.87 -2.43
CA ASN A 682 4.48 -14.97 -1.33
C ASN A 682 3.00 -15.05 -0.94
N PHE A 683 2.73 -15.74 0.19
CA PHE A 683 1.40 -15.88 0.80
C PHE A 683 1.24 -15.01 2.07
N SER A 684 1.92 -13.87 2.13
CA SER A 684 1.86 -13.00 3.30
C SER A 684 0.45 -12.43 3.50
N LEU A 685 0.14 -12.18 4.76
CA LEU A 685 -0.96 -11.36 5.23
C LEU A 685 -0.52 -9.87 5.28
N VAL A 686 -1.41 -8.98 5.73
CA VAL A 686 -1.10 -7.55 5.88
C VAL A 686 0.04 -7.31 6.87
N ASP A 687 0.64 -6.12 6.81
CA ASP A 687 1.68 -5.71 7.77
C ASP A 687 1.26 -5.98 9.25
N PRO A 688 2.20 -6.42 10.09
CA PRO A 688 3.64 -6.59 9.85
C PRO A 688 4.04 -7.91 9.17
N ASP A 689 3.13 -8.82 8.87
CA ASP A 689 3.42 -10.15 8.32
C ASP A 689 4.15 -10.08 6.96
N ASN A 690 3.77 -9.16 6.09
CA ASN A 690 4.38 -8.95 4.79
C ASN A 690 5.80 -8.32 4.85
N ARG A 691 6.30 -7.96 6.04
CA ARG A 691 7.63 -7.39 6.24
C ARG A 691 8.63 -8.39 6.85
N ARG A 692 8.24 -9.66 6.97
CA ARG A 692 9.13 -10.73 7.41
C ARG A 692 10.27 -10.91 6.42
N GLU A 693 11.45 -11.21 6.96
CA GLU A 693 12.61 -11.50 6.14
C GLU A 693 12.45 -12.83 5.41
N PRO A 694 12.69 -12.89 4.08
CA PRO A 694 12.74 -14.14 3.34
C PRO A 694 13.96 -14.98 3.72
N ASP A 695 13.90 -16.29 3.46
CA ASP A 695 15.07 -17.15 3.55
C ASP A 695 15.95 -16.98 2.29
N PHE A 696 16.80 -15.97 2.32
CA PHE A 696 17.70 -15.65 1.22
C PHE A 696 18.71 -16.77 0.92
N ALA A 697 19.05 -17.64 1.88
CA ALA A 697 19.94 -18.77 1.65
C ALA A 697 19.28 -19.81 0.75
N VAL A 698 18.02 -20.15 1.02
CA VAL A 698 17.21 -21.04 0.19
C VAL A 698 16.99 -20.44 -1.20
N LEU A 699 16.66 -19.14 -1.27
CA LEU A 699 16.46 -18.44 -2.54
C LEU A 699 17.73 -18.45 -3.41
N ALA A 700 18.90 -18.20 -2.81
CA ALA A 700 20.18 -18.25 -3.53
C ALA A 700 20.50 -19.64 -4.04
N GLN A 701 20.27 -20.68 -3.22
CA GLN A 701 20.46 -22.07 -3.64
C GLN A 701 19.56 -22.45 -4.82
N ASN A 702 18.28 -22.08 -4.74
CA ASN A 702 17.30 -22.39 -5.80
C ASN A 702 17.63 -21.69 -7.12
N LEU A 703 18.15 -20.45 -7.06
CA LEU A 703 18.56 -19.70 -8.25
C LEU A 703 19.63 -20.43 -9.06
N HIS A 704 20.58 -21.09 -8.39
CA HIS A 704 21.67 -21.84 -9.07
C HIS A 704 21.21 -23.16 -9.71
N THR A 705 20.09 -23.73 -9.24
CA THR A 705 19.56 -25.02 -9.70
C THR A 705 18.40 -24.90 -10.69
N GLY A 706 17.96 -23.66 -11.00
CA GLY A 706 16.81 -23.39 -11.86
C GLY A 706 17.09 -23.75 -13.33
N ASN A 707 16.18 -24.50 -13.95
CA ASN A 707 16.18 -24.82 -15.37
C ASN A 707 14.76 -25.11 -15.89
N ALA A 708 14.60 -25.33 -17.19
CA ALA A 708 13.30 -25.56 -17.83
C ALA A 708 12.60 -26.87 -17.38
N ASP A 709 13.33 -27.85 -16.83
CA ASP A 709 12.71 -29.08 -16.31
C ASP A 709 11.74 -28.84 -15.14
N LEU A 710 11.83 -27.66 -14.48
CA LEU A 710 10.96 -27.30 -13.39
C LEU A 710 9.49 -27.18 -13.82
N PHE A 711 9.20 -26.90 -15.10
CA PHE A 711 7.83 -26.87 -15.62
C PHE A 711 7.11 -28.21 -15.52
N THR A 712 7.83 -29.32 -15.61
CA THR A 712 7.27 -30.68 -15.56
C THR A 712 7.22 -31.29 -14.16
N ARG A 713 7.66 -30.54 -13.12
CA ARG A 713 7.79 -31.01 -11.73
C ARG A 713 6.84 -30.27 -10.81
N GLU A 714 5.68 -30.84 -10.50
CA GLU A 714 4.70 -30.21 -9.62
C GLU A 714 5.28 -29.72 -8.26
N PRO A 715 6.21 -30.42 -7.58
CA PRO A 715 6.85 -29.88 -6.39
C PRO A 715 7.56 -28.55 -6.61
N ALA A 716 8.17 -28.33 -7.77
CA ALA A 716 8.85 -27.08 -8.08
C ALA A 716 7.90 -25.88 -8.22
N TRP A 717 6.66 -26.14 -8.64
CA TRP A 717 5.59 -25.15 -8.65
C TRP A 717 5.21 -24.76 -7.21
N ARG A 718 4.95 -25.75 -6.36
CA ARG A 718 4.51 -25.58 -4.97
C ARG A 718 5.56 -24.96 -4.06
N GLU A 719 6.83 -25.20 -4.32
CA GLU A 719 7.99 -24.66 -3.61
C GLU A 719 8.39 -23.26 -4.11
N GLY A 720 7.79 -22.75 -5.18
CA GLY A 720 8.11 -21.45 -5.78
C GLY A 720 9.40 -21.42 -6.62
N ARG A 721 10.06 -22.56 -6.79
CA ARG A 721 11.31 -22.66 -7.59
C ARG A 721 11.08 -22.35 -9.06
N LEU A 722 9.94 -22.79 -9.61
CA LEU A 722 9.59 -22.46 -10.99
C LEU A 722 9.35 -20.96 -11.16
N LYS A 723 8.61 -20.32 -10.24
CA LYS A 723 8.37 -18.87 -10.29
C LYS A 723 9.68 -18.09 -10.24
N GLN A 724 10.60 -18.48 -9.36
CA GLN A 724 11.93 -17.87 -9.28
C GLN A 724 12.74 -18.03 -10.58
N TYR A 725 12.69 -19.21 -11.20
CA TYR A 725 13.36 -19.45 -12.47
C TYR A 725 12.79 -18.56 -13.59
N VAL A 726 11.46 -18.47 -13.68
CA VAL A 726 10.77 -17.60 -14.64
C VAL A 726 11.13 -16.13 -14.39
N THR A 727 11.12 -15.71 -13.15
CA THR A 727 11.50 -14.34 -12.74
C THR A 727 12.93 -14.01 -13.18
N ALA A 728 13.90 -14.85 -12.84
CA ALA A 728 15.30 -14.64 -13.19
C ALA A 728 15.52 -14.63 -14.72
N SER A 729 14.84 -15.51 -15.45
CA SER A 729 14.94 -15.58 -16.91
C SER A 729 14.50 -14.27 -17.58
N PHE A 730 13.37 -13.70 -17.17
CA PHE A 730 12.89 -12.44 -17.72
C PHE A 730 13.68 -11.23 -17.23
N LEU A 731 14.11 -11.19 -15.97
CA LEU A 731 14.95 -10.09 -15.48
C LEU A 731 16.26 -9.98 -16.27
N ARG A 732 16.90 -11.10 -16.55
CA ARG A 732 18.10 -11.16 -17.38
C ARG A 732 17.81 -10.83 -18.86
N LEU A 733 16.64 -11.22 -19.36
CA LEU A 733 16.21 -10.86 -20.71
C LEU A 733 16.00 -9.36 -20.84
N ARG A 734 15.35 -8.71 -19.85
CA ARG A 734 15.15 -7.26 -19.80
C ARG A 734 16.46 -6.47 -19.84
N GLN A 735 17.50 -6.95 -19.17
CA GLN A 735 18.82 -6.29 -19.22
C GLN A 735 19.43 -6.31 -20.62
N ARG A 736 19.22 -7.40 -21.38
CA ARG A 736 19.76 -7.55 -22.74
C ARG A 736 18.94 -6.81 -23.80
N HIS A 737 17.64 -6.70 -23.63
CA HIS A 737 16.70 -6.13 -24.58
C HIS A 737 15.96 -4.90 -23.99
N SER A 738 16.70 -4.01 -23.34
CA SER A 738 16.14 -2.90 -22.57
C SER A 738 15.14 -2.04 -23.35
N ALA A 739 15.46 -1.68 -24.61
CA ALA A 739 14.58 -0.89 -25.46
C ALA A 739 13.22 -1.55 -25.74
N LEU A 740 13.24 -2.87 -25.99
CA LEU A 740 12.02 -3.64 -26.22
C LEU A 740 11.08 -3.61 -25.00
N PHE A 741 11.63 -3.75 -23.82
CA PHE A 741 10.82 -3.80 -22.61
C PHE A 741 10.34 -2.43 -22.12
N HIS A 742 11.14 -1.37 -22.28
CA HIS A 742 10.75 -0.02 -21.90
C HIS A 742 9.80 0.63 -22.89
N TYR A 743 10.15 0.59 -24.20
CA TYR A 743 9.51 1.41 -25.22
C TYR A 743 8.81 0.62 -26.30
N GLY A 744 8.95 -0.71 -26.32
CA GLY A 744 8.29 -1.54 -27.32
C GLY A 744 6.77 -1.40 -27.29
N ASP A 745 6.14 -1.35 -28.45
CA ASP A 745 4.70 -1.26 -28.60
C ASP A 745 3.99 -2.44 -27.92
N TRP A 746 2.82 -2.18 -27.37
CA TRP A 746 1.93 -3.20 -26.80
C TRP A 746 0.87 -3.60 -27.84
N VAL A 747 0.98 -4.80 -28.40
CA VAL A 747 0.11 -5.30 -29.45
C VAL A 747 -0.67 -6.53 -28.95
N PRO A 748 -1.98 -6.40 -28.62
CA PRO A 748 -2.81 -7.57 -28.31
C PRO A 748 -2.90 -8.51 -29.50
N LEU A 749 -2.81 -9.81 -29.25
CA LEU A 749 -2.95 -10.87 -30.24
C LEU A 749 -4.29 -11.57 -30.06
N LYS A 750 -4.94 -11.93 -31.18
CA LYS A 750 -6.20 -12.65 -31.15
C LYS A 750 -5.97 -14.13 -30.86
N VAL A 751 -6.69 -14.63 -29.87
CA VAL A 751 -6.79 -16.07 -29.58
C VAL A 751 -8.11 -16.59 -30.15
N SER A 752 -8.15 -17.81 -30.65
CA SER A 752 -9.34 -18.49 -31.12
C SER A 752 -9.25 -20.00 -30.89
N GLY A 753 -10.39 -20.66 -30.71
CA GLY A 753 -10.49 -22.09 -30.45
C GLY A 753 -11.10 -22.42 -29.09
N GLU A 754 -11.03 -23.70 -28.69
CA GLU A 754 -11.73 -24.21 -27.50
C GLU A 754 -11.37 -23.49 -26.20
N ARG A 755 -10.16 -22.96 -26.08
CA ARG A 755 -9.61 -22.33 -24.86
C ARG A 755 -9.32 -20.83 -25.06
N GLU A 756 -10.05 -20.17 -25.98
CA GLU A 756 -9.79 -18.76 -26.28
C GLU A 756 -9.96 -17.86 -25.05
N ASP A 757 -10.90 -18.15 -24.15
CA ASP A 757 -11.14 -17.39 -22.92
C ASP A 757 -10.12 -17.70 -21.80
N ASN A 758 -9.37 -18.79 -21.94
CA ASN A 758 -8.40 -19.23 -20.93
C ASN A 758 -6.99 -18.67 -21.16
N LEU A 759 -6.82 -17.78 -22.13
CA LEU A 759 -5.52 -17.24 -22.51
C LEU A 759 -5.55 -15.74 -22.69
N ILE A 760 -4.41 -15.11 -22.41
CA ILE A 760 -4.08 -13.77 -22.86
C ILE A 760 -2.85 -13.84 -23.75
N ALA A 761 -2.90 -13.18 -24.90
CA ALA A 761 -1.81 -13.14 -25.86
C ALA A 761 -1.53 -11.69 -26.30
N TYR A 762 -0.26 -11.34 -26.36
CA TYR A 762 0.20 -10.03 -26.83
C TYR A 762 1.64 -10.10 -27.34
N ALA A 763 2.03 -9.09 -28.11
CA ALA A 763 3.42 -8.88 -28.50
C ALA A 763 3.95 -7.55 -27.97
N ARG A 764 5.25 -7.51 -27.67
CA ARG A 764 6.03 -6.28 -27.51
C ARG A 764 6.90 -6.14 -28.75
N ILE A 765 6.94 -4.97 -29.37
CA ILE A 765 7.65 -4.74 -30.64
C ILE A 765 8.46 -3.44 -30.54
N SER A 766 9.76 -3.53 -30.88
CA SER A 766 10.66 -2.36 -30.94
C SER A 766 11.63 -2.51 -32.10
N GLY A 767 11.35 -1.87 -33.24
CA GLY A 767 12.13 -2.03 -34.46
C GLY A 767 12.13 -3.46 -34.96
N GLU A 768 13.30 -4.10 -35.03
CA GLU A 768 13.43 -5.48 -35.43
C GLU A 768 13.24 -6.50 -34.29
N GLU A 769 13.26 -6.03 -33.04
CA GLU A 769 13.05 -6.86 -31.87
C GLU A 769 11.58 -7.04 -31.55
N ALA A 770 11.18 -8.28 -31.27
CA ALA A 770 9.81 -8.58 -30.84
C ALA A 770 9.79 -9.71 -29.81
N LEU A 771 8.85 -9.60 -28.87
CA LEU A 771 8.53 -10.64 -27.88
C LEU A 771 7.06 -11.00 -28.01
N ILE A 772 6.75 -12.27 -28.25
CA ILE A 772 5.38 -12.80 -28.22
C ILE A 772 5.17 -13.49 -26.86
N VAL A 773 4.11 -13.14 -26.19
CA VAL A 773 3.73 -13.67 -24.87
C VAL A 773 2.34 -14.26 -24.93
N VAL A 774 2.21 -15.52 -24.52
CA VAL A 774 0.92 -16.19 -24.30
C VAL A 774 0.93 -16.81 -22.91
N VAL A 775 0.00 -16.40 -22.07
CA VAL A 775 -0.11 -16.88 -20.68
C VAL A 775 -1.54 -17.27 -20.36
N PRO A 776 -1.75 -18.25 -19.46
CA PRO A 776 -3.09 -18.65 -19.01
C PRO A 776 -3.79 -17.57 -18.21
N ARG A 777 -5.11 -17.62 -18.26
CA ARG A 777 -6.04 -16.97 -17.34
C ARG A 777 -7.24 -17.89 -17.12
N LEU A 778 -7.99 -17.69 -16.04
CA LEU A 778 -9.17 -18.49 -15.72
C LEU A 778 -8.86 -20.00 -15.86
N ALA A 779 -7.82 -20.43 -15.14
CA ALA A 779 -7.22 -21.76 -15.35
C ALA A 779 -7.79 -22.84 -14.40
N PHE A 780 -8.86 -22.58 -13.67
CA PHE A 780 -9.38 -23.50 -12.64
C PHE A 780 -9.69 -24.87 -13.22
N ASP A 781 -10.50 -24.93 -14.27
CA ASP A 781 -10.84 -26.18 -14.95
C ASP A 781 -9.69 -26.78 -15.74
N VAL A 782 -8.86 -25.94 -16.36
CA VAL A 782 -7.68 -26.36 -17.12
C VAL A 782 -6.66 -27.05 -16.20
N ALA A 783 -6.45 -26.50 -14.99
CA ALA A 783 -5.52 -27.05 -14.01
C ALA A 783 -6.09 -28.23 -13.20
N ALA A 784 -7.34 -28.60 -13.40
CA ALA A 784 -8.00 -29.70 -12.66
C ALA A 784 -7.27 -31.04 -12.83
N HIS A 785 -6.64 -31.28 -13.97
CA HIS A 785 -5.96 -32.52 -14.30
C HIS A 785 -4.50 -32.57 -13.80
N GLY A 786 -3.94 -31.47 -13.33
CA GLY A 786 -2.58 -31.37 -12.80
C GLY A 786 -1.75 -30.28 -13.49
N LEU A 787 -0.59 -29.99 -12.91
CA LEU A 787 0.30 -28.92 -13.40
C LEU A 787 1.33 -29.40 -14.45
N ALA A 788 1.54 -30.71 -14.58
CA ALA A 788 2.52 -31.31 -15.50
C ALA A 788 1.87 -31.85 -16.79
N GLU A 789 0.77 -31.25 -17.24
CA GLU A 789 0.04 -31.67 -18.43
C GLU A 789 0.72 -31.25 -19.75
N SER A 790 0.45 -32.01 -20.82
CA SER A 790 0.93 -31.67 -22.15
C SER A 790 0.15 -30.52 -22.78
N SER A 791 0.79 -29.71 -23.59
CA SER A 791 0.17 -28.61 -24.32
C SER A 791 -1.02 -29.04 -25.17
N ALA A 792 -0.94 -30.19 -25.82
CA ALA A 792 -2.02 -30.71 -26.63
C ALA A 792 -3.29 -30.98 -25.80
N ARG A 793 -3.13 -31.41 -24.56
CA ARG A 793 -4.27 -31.64 -23.64
C ARG A 793 -4.78 -30.35 -23.01
N LEU A 794 -3.89 -29.40 -22.73
CA LEU A 794 -4.25 -28.10 -22.19
C LEU A 794 -5.03 -27.26 -23.19
N TRP A 795 -4.54 -27.17 -24.43
CA TRP A 795 -4.96 -26.14 -25.36
C TRP A 795 -5.79 -26.65 -26.56
N GLY A 796 -5.79 -27.97 -26.82
CA GLY A 796 -6.58 -28.59 -27.92
C GLY A 796 -6.33 -27.88 -29.26
N ASN A 797 -7.38 -27.40 -29.91
CA ASN A 797 -7.32 -26.71 -31.19
C ASN A 797 -7.12 -25.18 -31.08
N THR A 798 -6.67 -24.68 -29.94
CA THR A 798 -6.51 -23.26 -29.73
C THR A 798 -5.29 -22.71 -30.47
N VAL A 799 -5.50 -21.58 -31.15
CA VAL A 799 -4.47 -20.91 -31.96
C VAL A 799 -4.39 -19.42 -31.63
N VAL A 800 -3.20 -18.85 -31.80
CA VAL A 800 -2.95 -17.42 -31.73
C VAL A 800 -2.69 -16.88 -33.12
N THR A 801 -3.41 -15.85 -33.54
CA THR A 801 -3.19 -15.13 -34.79
C THR A 801 -2.00 -14.22 -34.66
N ILE A 802 -1.03 -14.35 -35.57
CA ILE A 802 0.21 -13.56 -35.57
C ILE A 802 0.09 -12.47 -36.66
N PRO A 803 0.41 -11.21 -36.33
CA PRO A 803 0.46 -10.12 -37.30
C PRO A 803 1.45 -10.39 -38.45
N ASP A 804 1.13 -9.84 -39.64
CA ASP A 804 1.95 -10.09 -40.86
C ASP A 804 3.40 -9.60 -40.73
N ASP A 805 3.64 -8.55 -39.93
CA ASP A 805 4.96 -8.00 -39.66
C ASP A 805 5.85 -8.90 -38.78
N LEU A 806 5.23 -9.84 -38.05
CA LEU A 806 5.91 -10.85 -37.25
C LEU A 806 5.93 -12.24 -37.93
N ALA A 807 4.99 -12.50 -38.85
CA ALA A 807 4.92 -13.78 -39.55
C ALA A 807 6.14 -13.99 -40.48
N GLY A 808 6.59 -15.22 -40.62
CA GLY A 808 7.78 -15.58 -41.41
C GLY A 808 9.10 -15.27 -40.73
N LYS A 809 9.10 -14.75 -39.50
CA LYS A 809 10.34 -14.52 -38.73
C LYS A 809 10.66 -15.69 -37.82
N ARG A 810 11.95 -15.85 -37.50
CA ARG A 810 12.43 -16.83 -36.52
C ARG A 810 12.35 -16.24 -35.12
N PHE A 811 11.79 -17.00 -34.21
CA PHE A 811 11.73 -16.71 -32.79
C PHE A 811 12.41 -17.83 -32.02
N ARG A 812 12.91 -17.49 -30.84
CA ARG A 812 13.50 -18.42 -29.89
C ARG A 812 12.63 -18.44 -28.63
N ASP A 813 12.28 -19.61 -28.15
CA ASP A 813 11.60 -19.77 -26.88
C ASP A 813 12.53 -19.37 -25.72
N VAL A 814 12.00 -18.55 -24.79
CA VAL A 814 12.79 -17.95 -23.71
C VAL A 814 13.31 -19.00 -22.73
N PHE A 815 12.57 -20.09 -22.53
CA PHE A 815 12.90 -21.10 -21.52
C PHE A 815 13.64 -22.30 -22.12
N SER A 816 13.14 -22.87 -23.21
CA SER A 816 13.78 -24.03 -23.87
C SER A 816 14.95 -23.64 -24.76
N GLY A 817 15.01 -22.40 -25.21
CA GLY A 817 16.02 -21.95 -26.20
C GLY A 817 15.79 -22.45 -27.62
N GLU A 818 14.74 -23.22 -27.87
CA GLU A 818 14.42 -23.75 -29.19
C GLU A 818 13.99 -22.64 -30.16
N SER A 819 14.51 -22.70 -31.38
CA SER A 819 14.17 -21.76 -32.45
C SER A 819 13.09 -22.33 -33.35
N ARG A 820 12.04 -21.51 -33.61
CA ARG A 820 10.97 -21.86 -34.54
C ARG A 820 10.68 -20.74 -35.52
N LEU A 821 10.21 -21.10 -36.71
CA LEU A 821 9.61 -20.15 -37.64
C LEU A 821 8.16 -19.90 -37.18
N VAL A 822 7.77 -18.64 -36.99
CA VAL A 822 6.43 -18.28 -36.63
C VAL A 822 5.66 -17.92 -37.90
N GLU A 823 4.56 -18.64 -38.17
CA GLU A 823 3.68 -18.41 -39.31
C GLU A 823 2.56 -17.41 -38.92
N THR A 824 1.59 -17.16 -39.79
CA THR A 824 0.44 -16.29 -39.54
C THR A 824 -0.48 -16.81 -38.41
N SER A 825 -0.35 -18.06 -38.02
CA SER A 825 -1.02 -18.69 -36.88
C SER A 825 -0.03 -19.55 -36.10
N LEU A 826 -0.23 -19.60 -34.80
CA LEU A 826 0.55 -20.37 -33.85
C LEU A 826 -0.33 -21.37 -33.10
N GLU A 827 -0.21 -22.64 -33.43
CA GLU A 827 -0.94 -23.72 -32.75
C GLU A 827 -0.34 -24.00 -31.38
N LEU A 828 -1.13 -23.82 -30.32
CA LEU A 828 -0.66 -23.98 -28.95
C LEU A 828 -0.48 -25.44 -28.54
N ALA A 829 -1.20 -26.38 -29.13
CA ALA A 829 -1.00 -27.82 -28.90
C ALA A 829 0.39 -28.31 -29.20
N SER A 830 1.12 -27.63 -30.10
CA SER A 830 2.48 -27.92 -30.50
C SER A 830 3.57 -27.20 -29.72
N THR A 831 3.20 -26.52 -28.64
CA THR A 831 4.10 -25.71 -27.81
C THR A 831 4.54 -26.42 -26.51
N SER A 832 5.30 -25.74 -25.66
CA SER A 832 5.97 -26.32 -24.49
C SER A 832 5.23 -26.06 -23.16
N GLY A 833 3.92 -26.37 -23.05
CA GLY A 833 3.24 -26.36 -21.76
C GLY A 833 2.39 -25.12 -21.47
N TRP A 834 2.45 -24.62 -20.25
CA TRP A 834 1.59 -23.53 -19.75
C TRP A 834 1.91 -22.14 -20.29
N LEU A 835 3.19 -21.85 -20.50
CA LEU A 835 3.67 -20.55 -20.95
C LEU A 835 4.29 -20.68 -22.36
N LEU A 836 3.98 -19.73 -23.22
CA LEU A 836 4.69 -19.55 -24.47
C LEU A 836 5.25 -18.12 -24.52
N THR A 837 6.57 -18.03 -24.60
CA THR A 837 7.27 -16.76 -24.65
C THR A 837 8.36 -16.83 -25.69
N LEU A 838 8.14 -16.19 -26.83
CA LEU A 838 9.00 -16.23 -27.99
C LEU A 838 9.63 -14.85 -28.23
N ILE A 839 10.96 -14.81 -28.21
CA ILE A 839 11.71 -13.59 -28.56
C ILE A 839 12.30 -13.74 -29.97
N SER A 840 12.28 -12.65 -30.74
CA SER A 840 12.92 -12.64 -32.06
C SER A 840 14.40 -13.00 -31.91
N ALA A 841 14.85 -14.00 -32.65
CA ALA A 841 16.25 -14.43 -32.64
C ALA A 841 17.10 -13.33 -33.26
N GLU A 842 18.12 -12.84 -32.57
CA GLU A 842 19.15 -12.01 -33.18
C GLU A 842 19.82 -12.79 -34.31
N LEU A 843 19.75 -12.24 -35.52
CA LEU A 843 20.55 -12.71 -36.69
C LEU A 843 22.02 -12.22 -36.59
N ARG A 844 22.53 -11.95 -35.40
CA ARG A 844 23.96 -11.63 -35.20
C ARG A 844 24.64 -12.85 -34.62
N GLY A 845 25.46 -13.44 -35.47
CA GLY A 845 26.24 -14.64 -35.14
C GLY A 845 26.99 -14.53 -33.82
N GLU A 846 27.00 -15.65 -33.10
CA GLU A 846 27.99 -15.96 -32.08
C GLU A 846 29.40 -15.92 -32.63
#